data_2d51a3ca27cb713bd0f1437c512e923a
#
_entry.id   2d51a3ca27cb713bd0f1437c512e923a
#
_cell.length_a   1.000
_cell.length_b   1.000
_cell.length_c   1.000
_cell.angle_alpha   90.00
_cell.angle_beta   90.00
_cell.angle_gamma   90.00
#
_symmetry.space_group_name_H-M   'P 1'
#
loop_
_entity.id
_entity.type
_entity.pdbx_description
1 polymer ?
#
loop_
_entity_poly.entity_id
_entity_poly.type
_entity_poly.pdbx_seq_one_letter_code
_entity_poly.pdbx_strand_id
1 'polypeptide(L)'
;MFKFTGFTQKANNAVNAAIAQACSLGHTYVGSEHLLCGLLREGSIMVYAQVRRSGASCEIITAKLLETVGRGSRTELSPENFTPKARRILENALMEAKLSGLLQADTEQILLSILKEQDSYAFRFLKQTDCDLEGLLRELSGITAELTEYQTKKQQKQTRTPNLDKFGRDLTRLAKERRLDPVIGREKELARVVQILARRIKNNPCLIGDAGVGKTAIAEGLAQKIIAGDVPEVLRQKRVIALDLPLMVAGAKYRGDFEERMKSVMDEVSHSGNVIIFIDEIHTLIGTGAAEGAVDASNLLKPQLARGEFQLIGATTTEEYRRFIEKDQALERRFQSVMVPEPDEAAAISILNGLKERYETFHHVCVTKEAVEAAVRLSIRYLPEHRLPDKAIDLMDEACSRAGMKPCREETGCLPEVTAEDIAAVLSLSTGIDAGRFTEDESAMLMRLEETIHRRVAGQEKAVSAVARASRRTRAGLREPKRPIGSFLFVGPAGVGKTELTKALAEALFGTEESLISLDMTEYAEPGSVAKLIGSPPGYVGYDDAGGLTEKIRRRPYSVVLFDEIEKAHPDVLNLLLQLLDEGRLTDSHGRKVDFRNCVIILTSNVGAKAILNSGPMGFSVTNKAGTVPDAVRPAVMAELRAAFRPEFLNRLDEVVPFDKLGYRVAEQIAHKMLSGLRERLSASGIEASFSPNLVEAMAKLCSEKENGARPMKKFLRDNVEDPLSEQILSGGLCRGDRVFCDWDGALSCSKIDEDFAGVSP
;
A
#
# COMPACT_ATOMS: atom_id res chain seq x y z
N MET A 1 -36.50 51.37 -17.96
CA MET A 1 -36.75 50.52 -16.80
C MET A 1 -35.42 50.17 -16.21
N PHE A 2 -35.19 50.50 -14.95
CA PHE A 2 -33.90 50.26 -14.28
C PHE A 2 -33.84 48.83 -13.70
N LYS A 3 -32.66 48.20 -13.69
CA LYS A 3 -32.45 46.86 -13.16
C LYS A 3 -31.63 46.96 -11.90
N PHE A 4 -32.22 46.60 -10.75
CA PHE A 4 -31.56 46.59 -9.45
C PHE A 4 -31.06 45.17 -9.16
N THR A 5 -29.78 45.03 -8.89
CA THR A 5 -29.15 43.74 -8.59
C THR A 5 -29.59 43.24 -7.21
N GLY A 6 -29.80 41.92 -7.10
CA GLY A 6 -30.21 41.26 -5.85
C GLY A 6 -31.73 41.23 -5.57
N PHE A 7 -32.54 41.73 -6.50
CA PHE A 7 -34.00 41.69 -6.42
C PHE A 7 -34.64 40.80 -7.46
N THR A 8 -35.79 40.20 -7.15
CA THR A 8 -36.59 39.43 -8.11
C THR A 8 -37.13 40.33 -9.19
N GLN A 9 -37.64 39.74 -10.29
CA GLN A 9 -38.27 40.50 -11.35
C GLN A 9 -39.50 41.31 -10.85
N LYS A 10 -40.28 40.76 -9.94
CA LYS A 10 -41.45 41.42 -9.31
C LYS A 10 -41.02 42.61 -8.46
N ALA A 11 -40.03 42.43 -7.61
CA ALA A 11 -39.52 43.51 -6.81
C ALA A 11 -38.91 44.62 -7.67
N ASN A 12 -38.19 44.30 -8.72
CA ASN A 12 -37.68 45.26 -9.70
C ASN A 12 -38.84 46.07 -10.37
N ASN A 13 -39.92 45.39 -10.76
CA ASN A 13 -41.10 46.05 -11.30
C ASN A 13 -41.73 47.01 -10.31
N ALA A 14 -41.91 46.61 -9.05
CA ALA A 14 -42.45 47.45 -7.99
C ALA A 14 -41.57 48.71 -7.71
N VAL A 15 -40.25 48.56 -7.70
CA VAL A 15 -39.33 49.70 -7.53
C VAL A 15 -39.40 50.66 -8.73
N ASN A 16 -39.47 50.13 -9.95
CA ASN A 16 -39.66 50.93 -11.17
C ASN A 16 -41.04 51.65 -11.19
N ALA A 17 -42.11 50.99 -10.73
CA ALA A 17 -43.41 51.57 -10.54
C ALA A 17 -43.41 52.75 -9.53
N ALA A 18 -42.63 52.62 -8.45
CA ALA A 18 -42.43 53.70 -7.50
C ALA A 18 -41.76 54.91 -8.14
N ILE A 19 -40.73 54.73 -8.97
CA ILE A 19 -40.05 55.81 -9.70
C ILE A 19 -41.06 56.46 -10.68
N ALA A 20 -41.80 55.65 -11.45
CA ALA A 20 -42.78 56.18 -12.39
C ALA A 20 -43.89 56.99 -11.72
N GLN A 21 -44.33 56.59 -10.52
CA GLN A 21 -45.31 57.31 -9.76
C GLN A 21 -44.76 58.65 -9.23
N ALA A 22 -43.55 58.68 -8.68
CA ALA A 22 -42.91 59.89 -8.27
C ALA A 22 -42.76 60.90 -9.45
N CYS A 23 -42.36 60.41 -10.64
CA CYS A 23 -42.33 61.21 -11.87
C CYS A 23 -43.72 61.78 -12.26
N SER A 24 -44.78 60.97 -12.15
CA SER A 24 -46.14 61.38 -12.53
C SER A 24 -46.75 62.40 -11.59
N LEU A 25 -46.34 62.39 -10.32
CA LEU A 25 -46.75 63.35 -9.30
C LEU A 25 -45.89 64.61 -9.31
N GLY A 26 -44.81 64.64 -10.09
CA GLY A 26 -43.92 65.79 -10.23
C GLY A 26 -42.98 65.98 -9.03
N HIS A 27 -42.70 64.94 -8.28
CA HIS A 27 -41.77 64.99 -7.15
C HIS A 27 -40.31 64.91 -7.66
N THR A 28 -39.37 65.51 -6.91
CA THR A 28 -37.93 65.56 -7.25
C THR A 28 -37.15 64.43 -6.62
N TYR A 29 -37.81 63.52 -5.89
CA TYR A 29 -37.21 62.41 -5.17
C TYR A 29 -38.12 61.20 -5.14
N VAL A 30 -37.56 60.01 -4.89
CA VAL A 30 -38.29 58.79 -4.65
C VAL A 30 -38.16 58.42 -3.17
N GLY A 31 -39.25 58.58 -2.39
CA GLY A 31 -39.26 58.26 -0.94
C GLY A 31 -39.88 56.89 -0.65
N SER A 32 -39.96 56.56 0.66
CA SER A 32 -40.58 55.34 1.16
C SER A 32 -42.05 55.19 0.78
N GLU A 33 -42.76 56.30 0.73
CA GLU A 33 -44.16 56.42 0.31
C GLU A 33 -44.39 56.03 -1.16
N HIS A 34 -43.46 56.39 -2.02
CA HIS A 34 -43.49 55.94 -3.43
C HIS A 34 -43.19 54.47 -3.54
N LEU A 35 -42.25 53.95 -2.74
CA LEU A 35 -41.95 52.48 -2.69
C LEU A 35 -43.18 51.71 -2.26
N LEU A 36 -43.92 52.17 -1.26
CA LEU A 36 -45.14 51.55 -0.78
C LEU A 36 -46.22 51.53 -1.89
N CYS A 37 -46.40 52.68 -2.59
CA CYS A 37 -47.34 52.72 -3.70
C CYS A 37 -46.94 51.80 -4.86
N GLY A 38 -45.64 51.74 -5.18
CA GLY A 38 -45.10 50.80 -6.19
C GLY A 38 -45.34 49.36 -5.85
N LEU A 39 -45.19 48.98 -4.57
CA LEU A 39 -45.49 47.66 -4.08
C LEU A 39 -46.95 47.31 -4.18
N LEU A 40 -47.87 48.25 -3.87
CA LEU A 40 -49.30 48.04 -3.98
C LEU A 40 -49.81 47.97 -5.41
N ARG A 41 -49.03 48.50 -6.38
CA ARG A 41 -49.40 48.52 -7.81
C ARG A 41 -48.89 47.31 -8.58
N GLU A 42 -47.64 46.94 -8.32
CA GLU A 42 -46.91 45.90 -9.09
C GLU A 42 -46.39 44.75 -8.20
N GLY A 43 -46.70 44.80 -6.89
CA GLY A 43 -46.29 43.75 -5.95
C GLY A 43 -46.97 42.41 -6.12
N SER A 44 -46.60 41.44 -5.31
CA SER A 44 -47.28 40.15 -5.32
C SER A 44 -48.75 40.30 -4.91
N ILE A 45 -49.61 39.39 -5.44
CA ILE A 45 -51.04 39.33 -5.06
C ILE A 45 -51.17 39.18 -3.55
N MET A 46 -50.25 38.53 -2.92
CA MET A 46 -50.17 38.32 -1.47
C MET A 46 -49.96 39.63 -0.69
N VAL A 47 -48.94 40.41 -1.08
CA VAL A 47 -48.66 41.73 -0.51
C VAL A 47 -49.87 42.67 -0.63
N TYR A 48 -50.43 42.72 -1.81
CA TYR A 48 -51.63 43.52 -2.09
C TYR A 48 -52.84 43.09 -1.25
N ALA A 49 -53.10 41.79 -1.17
CA ALA A 49 -54.20 41.26 -0.37
C ALA A 49 -54.07 41.54 1.12
N GLN A 50 -52.86 41.41 1.66
CA GLN A 50 -52.58 41.65 3.07
C GLN A 50 -52.74 43.12 3.46
N VAL A 51 -52.15 44.02 2.69
CA VAL A 51 -52.27 45.49 2.94
C VAL A 51 -53.72 45.97 2.74
N ARG A 52 -54.45 45.39 1.79
CA ARG A 52 -55.86 45.69 1.55
C ARG A 52 -56.78 45.19 2.71
N ARG A 53 -56.51 43.99 3.21
CA ARG A 53 -57.25 43.45 4.39
C ARG A 53 -57.09 44.33 5.63
N SER A 54 -55.96 44.97 5.76
CA SER A 54 -55.68 45.93 6.86
C SER A 54 -56.19 47.37 6.55
N GLY A 55 -57.01 47.59 5.55
CA GLY A 55 -57.67 48.87 5.29
C GLY A 55 -56.92 49.88 4.44
N ALA A 56 -55.75 49.55 3.92
CA ALA A 56 -54.95 50.44 3.05
C ALA A 56 -55.06 50.08 1.58
N SER A 57 -55.24 51.11 0.74
CA SER A 57 -55.18 50.95 -0.76
C SER A 57 -54.24 51.95 -1.36
N CYS A 58 -53.78 51.66 -2.60
CA CYS A 58 -52.90 52.56 -3.35
C CYS A 58 -53.50 53.97 -3.53
N GLU A 59 -54.85 54.03 -3.71
CA GLU A 59 -55.56 55.27 -3.88
C GLU A 59 -55.59 56.10 -2.60
N ILE A 60 -55.83 55.49 -1.43
CA ILE A 60 -55.81 56.17 -0.13
C ILE A 60 -54.44 56.70 0.20
N ILE A 61 -53.38 55.90 -0.08
CA ILE A 61 -51.99 56.30 0.21
C ILE A 61 -51.56 57.42 -0.75
N THR A 62 -51.99 57.34 -2.04
CA THR A 62 -51.70 58.41 -3.02
C THR A 62 -52.42 59.73 -2.67
N ALA A 63 -53.67 59.65 -2.16
CA ALA A 63 -54.42 60.82 -1.71
C ALA A 63 -53.69 61.49 -0.52
N LYS A 64 -53.27 60.73 0.50
CA LYS A 64 -52.50 61.21 1.64
C LYS A 64 -51.12 61.78 1.25
N LEU A 65 -50.48 61.19 0.22
CA LEU A 65 -49.22 61.69 -0.29
C LEU A 65 -49.43 63.06 -0.94
N LEU A 66 -50.50 63.24 -1.73
CA LEU A 66 -50.84 64.52 -2.34
C LEU A 66 -51.24 65.61 -1.29
N GLU A 67 -51.91 65.23 -0.23
CA GLU A 67 -52.17 66.15 0.90
C GLU A 67 -50.92 66.59 1.65
N THR A 68 -49.94 65.68 1.81
CA THR A 68 -48.77 65.97 2.64
C THR A 68 -47.63 66.67 1.83
N VAL A 69 -47.42 66.31 0.57
CA VAL A 69 -46.28 66.76 -0.25
C VAL A 69 -46.73 67.69 -1.36
N GLY A 70 -48.00 67.59 -1.79
CA GLY A 70 -48.52 68.34 -2.92
C GLY A 70 -48.20 67.70 -4.27
N ARG A 71 -48.50 68.45 -5.37
CA ARG A 71 -48.25 68.05 -6.75
C ARG A 71 -47.27 69.03 -7.39
N GLY A 72 -46.21 68.47 -8.01
CA GLY A 72 -45.20 69.26 -8.69
C GLY A 72 -45.32 69.24 -10.20
N SER A 73 -44.39 69.85 -10.94
CA SER A 73 -44.27 69.72 -12.38
C SER A 73 -43.60 68.38 -12.71
N ARG A 74 -44.00 67.80 -13.85
CA ARG A 74 -43.49 66.48 -14.29
C ARG A 74 -41.96 66.49 -14.38
N THR A 75 -41.31 65.55 -13.68
CA THR A 75 -39.84 65.42 -13.58
C THR A 75 -39.38 64.06 -14.10
N GLU A 76 -38.16 63.96 -14.59
CA GLU A 76 -37.49 62.71 -14.87
C GLU A 76 -36.60 62.31 -13.69
N LEU A 77 -36.77 61.14 -13.15
CA LEU A 77 -36.04 60.60 -12.00
C LEU A 77 -35.21 59.38 -12.36
N SER A 78 -34.06 59.25 -11.75
CA SER A 78 -33.12 58.13 -11.84
C SER A 78 -32.99 57.41 -10.51
N PRO A 79 -32.35 56.26 -10.44
CA PRO A 79 -32.04 55.56 -9.16
C PRO A 79 -31.24 56.42 -8.16
N GLU A 80 -30.57 57.43 -8.60
CA GLU A 80 -29.80 58.36 -7.72
C GLU A 80 -30.70 59.23 -6.87
N ASN A 81 -31.95 59.45 -7.29
CA ASN A 81 -32.91 60.32 -6.64
C ASN A 81 -33.68 59.68 -5.45
N PHE A 82 -33.28 58.45 -5.03
CA PHE A 82 -33.86 57.85 -3.82
C PHE A 82 -33.44 58.61 -2.55
N THR A 83 -34.41 58.85 -1.68
CA THR A 83 -34.13 59.42 -0.36
C THR A 83 -33.24 58.46 0.48
N PRO A 84 -32.45 58.98 1.41
CA PRO A 84 -31.65 58.09 2.26
C PRO A 84 -32.46 57.00 2.97
N LYS A 85 -33.69 57.28 3.38
CA LYS A 85 -34.59 56.29 4.01
C LYS A 85 -35.07 55.24 2.99
N ALA A 86 -35.40 55.63 1.79
CA ALA A 86 -35.80 54.69 0.73
C ALA A 86 -34.63 53.75 0.32
N ARG A 87 -33.40 54.28 0.25
CA ARG A 87 -32.18 53.44 0.02
C ARG A 87 -31.99 52.45 1.18
N ARG A 88 -32.10 52.89 2.40
CA ARG A 88 -31.97 52.03 3.59
C ARG A 88 -33.01 50.94 3.63
N ILE A 89 -34.27 51.21 3.24
CA ILE A 89 -35.31 50.20 3.14
C ILE A 89 -34.93 49.10 2.10
N LEU A 90 -34.40 49.52 0.92
CA LEU A 90 -33.97 48.56 -0.10
C LEU A 90 -32.75 47.74 0.33
N GLU A 91 -31.78 48.39 0.99
CA GLU A 91 -30.60 47.67 1.56
C GLU A 91 -31.01 46.70 2.66
N ASN A 92 -31.90 47.12 3.58
CA ASN A 92 -32.46 46.24 4.62
C ASN A 92 -33.23 45.05 4.00
N ALA A 93 -33.98 45.26 2.94
CA ALA A 93 -34.70 44.17 2.23
C ALA A 93 -33.70 43.14 1.68
N LEU A 94 -32.58 43.56 1.12
CA LEU A 94 -31.51 42.64 0.70
C LEU A 94 -30.86 41.89 1.84
N MET A 95 -30.68 42.56 3.00
CA MET A 95 -30.14 41.97 4.20
C MET A 95 -31.09 40.94 4.81
N GLU A 96 -32.40 41.26 4.89
CA GLU A 96 -33.45 40.32 5.33
C GLU A 96 -33.53 39.09 4.43
N ALA A 97 -33.43 39.26 3.11
CA ALA A 97 -33.39 38.13 2.18
C ALA A 97 -32.19 37.23 2.43
N LYS A 98 -31.00 37.81 2.68
CA LYS A 98 -29.78 37.05 3.01
C LYS A 98 -29.92 36.31 4.35
N LEU A 99 -30.44 36.97 5.38
CA LEU A 99 -30.67 36.37 6.70
C LEU A 99 -31.68 35.20 6.62
N SER A 100 -32.66 35.31 5.71
CA SER A 100 -33.65 34.25 5.43
C SER A 100 -33.13 33.20 4.45
N GLY A 101 -31.85 33.23 4.04
CA GLY A 101 -31.26 32.26 3.08
C GLY A 101 -31.77 32.38 1.64
N LEU A 102 -32.40 33.48 1.28
CA LEU A 102 -32.92 33.75 -0.06
C LEU A 102 -31.84 34.34 -0.97
N LEU A 103 -31.79 33.92 -2.23
CA LEU A 103 -30.82 34.44 -3.21
C LEU A 103 -31.13 35.86 -3.67
N GLN A 104 -32.40 36.24 -3.63
CA GLN A 104 -32.89 37.57 -4.10
C GLN A 104 -34.01 38.05 -3.17
N ALA A 105 -34.06 39.35 -2.96
CA ALA A 105 -35.15 39.97 -2.22
C ALA A 105 -36.40 40.11 -3.14
N ASP A 106 -37.56 39.74 -2.60
CA ASP A 106 -38.86 39.92 -3.27
C ASP A 106 -39.66 41.07 -2.63
N THR A 107 -40.87 41.28 -3.09
CA THR A 107 -41.79 42.32 -2.64
C THR A 107 -42.11 42.24 -1.17
N GLU A 108 -42.18 41.03 -0.60
CA GLU A 108 -42.43 40.77 0.82
C GLU A 108 -41.32 41.31 1.71
N GLN A 109 -40.03 41.12 1.33
CA GLN A 109 -38.88 41.67 2.07
C GLN A 109 -38.84 43.19 2.02
N ILE A 110 -39.25 43.82 0.92
CA ILE A 110 -39.34 45.29 0.81
C ILE A 110 -40.43 45.79 1.74
N LEU A 111 -41.63 45.18 1.76
CA LEU A 111 -42.71 45.56 2.65
C LEU A 111 -42.33 45.37 4.14
N LEU A 112 -41.70 44.24 4.46
CA LEU A 112 -41.19 43.96 5.82
C LEU A 112 -40.19 45.05 6.28
N SER A 113 -39.31 45.47 5.38
CA SER A 113 -38.33 46.54 5.68
C SER A 113 -39.00 47.91 5.83
N ILE A 114 -40.09 48.20 5.11
CA ILE A 114 -40.92 49.40 5.30
C ILE A 114 -41.57 49.38 6.68
N LEU A 115 -42.11 48.25 7.15
CA LEU A 115 -42.74 48.13 8.46
C LEU A 115 -41.76 48.23 9.62
N LYS A 116 -40.51 47.81 9.41
CA LYS A 116 -39.45 47.95 10.43
C LYS A 116 -38.89 49.36 10.52
N GLU A 117 -39.00 50.19 9.46
CA GLU A 117 -38.52 51.59 9.46
C GLU A 117 -39.66 52.54 9.93
N GLN A 118 -39.89 52.58 11.26
CA GLN A 118 -41.01 53.31 11.89
C GLN A 118 -41.02 54.82 11.61
N ASP A 119 -39.87 55.41 11.29
CA ASP A 119 -39.71 56.85 10.99
C ASP A 119 -39.99 57.19 9.54
N SER A 120 -40.35 56.17 8.70
CA SER A 120 -40.64 56.39 7.27
C SER A 120 -42.04 56.98 7.05
N TYR A 121 -42.21 57.75 5.96
CA TYR A 121 -43.52 58.23 5.57
C TYR A 121 -44.46 57.09 5.21
N ALA A 122 -43.98 56.04 4.58
CA ALA A 122 -44.72 54.84 4.31
C ALA A 122 -45.37 54.22 5.55
N PHE A 123 -44.58 54.06 6.64
CA PHE A 123 -45.07 53.53 7.89
C PHE A 123 -46.09 54.45 8.54
N ARG A 124 -45.88 55.81 8.52
CA ARG A 124 -46.83 56.79 9.07
C ARG A 124 -48.16 56.76 8.30
N PHE A 125 -48.17 56.62 6.98
CA PHE A 125 -49.36 56.53 6.19
C PHE A 125 -50.14 55.25 6.47
N LEU A 126 -49.45 54.12 6.59
CA LEU A 126 -50.10 52.87 7.01
C LEU A 126 -50.72 52.99 8.41
N LYS A 127 -50.03 53.61 9.36
CA LYS A 127 -50.55 53.84 10.72
C LYS A 127 -51.79 54.74 10.75
N GLN A 128 -51.87 55.70 9.84
CA GLN A 128 -53.03 56.61 9.75
C GLN A 128 -54.25 55.97 9.00
N THR A 129 -54.13 54.81 8.43
CA THR A 129 -55.21 54.11 7.72
C THR A 129 -55.89 53.00 8.55
N ASP A 130 -55.77 53.04 9.92
CA ASP A 130 -56.27 52.01 10.85
C ASP A 130 -55.80 50.58 10.53
N CYS A 131 -54.61 50.49 9.89
CA CYS A 131 -54.02 49.22 9.52
C CYS A 131 -53.46 48.48 10.75
N ASP A 132 -53.81 47.22 10.95
CA ASP A 132 -53.20 46.35 11.95
C ASP A 132 -51.76 46.03 11.56
N LEU A 133 -50.85 46.92 11.92
CA LEU A 133 -49.41 46.84 11.58
C LEU A 133 -48.75 45.64 12.30
N GLU A 134 -49.18 45.29 13.48
CA GLU A 134 -48.66 44.13 14.23
C GLU A 134 -49.09 42.79 13.61
N GLY A 135 -50.36 42.71 13.24
CA GLY A 135 -50.88 41.54 12.50
C GLY A 135 -50.18 41.35 11.16
N LEU A 136 -50.00 42.46 10.41
CA LEU A 136 -49.33 42.42 9.12
C LEU A 136 -47.85 42.02 9.25
N LEU A 137 -47.20 42.49 10.30
CA LEU A 137 -45.77 42.12 10.56
C LEU A 137 -45.63 40.65 10.96
N ARG A 138 -46.56 40.08 11.74
CA ARG A 138 -46.60 38.67 12.12
C ARG A 138 -46.87 37.76 10.90
N GLU A 139 -47.85 38.13 10.07
CA GLU A 139 -48.18 37.36 8.87
C GLU A 139 -46.99 37.34 7.87
N LEU A 140 -46.34 38.50 7.63
CA LEU A 140 -45.17 38.57 6.73
C LEU A 140 -43.97 37.81 7.28
N SER A 141 -43.75 37.81 8.61
CA SER A 141 -42.68 37.02 9.22
C SER A 141 -42.97 35.53 9.14
N GLY A 142 -44.21 35.10 9.28
CA GLY A 142 -44.63 33.70 9.10
C GLY A 142 -44.45 33.23 7.66
N ILE A 143 -44.87 34.04 6.68
CA ILE A 143 -44.68 33.72 5.24
C ILE A 143 -43.20 33.63 4.85
N THR A 144 -42.37 34.51 5.39
CA THR A 144 -40.92 34.45 5.17
C THR A 144 -40.33 33.15 5.71
N ALA A 145 -40.76 32.69 6.85
CA ALA A 145 -40.36 31.42 7.45
C ALA A 145 -40.83 30.20 6.61
N GLU A 146 -42.08 30.20 6.15
CA GLU A 146 -42.62 29.15 5.27
C GLU A 146 -41.93 29.08 3.90
N LEU A 147 -41.65 30.26 3.30
CA LEU A 147 -40.90 30.33 2.06
C LEU A 147 -39.47 29.81 2.22
N THR A 148 -38.85 30.08 3.36
CA THR A 148 -37.52 29.55 3.71
C THR A 148 -37.57 28.03 3.85
N GLU A 149 -38.55 27.48 4.55
CA GLU A 149 -38.75 26.04 4.66
C GLU A 149 -39.05 25.38 3.30
N TYR A 150 -39.88 26.00 2.46
CA TYR A 150 -40.21 25.49 1.14
C TYR A 150 -39.00 25.48 0.21
N GLN A 151 -38.18 26.53 0.26
CA GLN A 151 -36.94 26.59 -0.53
C GLN A 151 -35.87 25.63 -0.01
N THR A 152 -35.77 25.48 1.32
CA THR A 152 -34.89 24.45 1.93
C THR A 152 -35.34 23.05 1.55
N LYS A 153 -36.62 22.75 1.56
CA LYS A 153 -37.20 21.47 1.08
C LYS A 153 -37.01 21.27 -0.43
N LYS A 154 -37.06 22.34 -1.24
CA LYS A 154 -36.83 22.29 -2.68
C LYS A 154 -35.34 22.10 -3.02
N GLN A 155 -34.42 22.73 -2.29
CA GLN A 155 -32.99 22.48 -2.35
C GLN A 155 -32.64 21.05 -1.90
N GLN A 156 -33.24 20.55 -0.82
CA GLN A 156 -33.10 19.17 -0.41
C GLN A 156 -33.63 18.16 -1.42
N LYS A 157 -34.68 18.48 -2.18
CA LYS A 157 -35.17 17.64 -3.29
C LYS A 157 -34.24 17.67 -4.51
N GLN A 158 -33.59 18.79 -4.80
CA GLN A 158 -32.60 18.91 -5.90
C GLN A 158 -31.26 18.27 -5.52
N THR A 159 -30.94 18.08 -4.24
CA THR A 159 -29.72 17.44 -3.77
C THR A 159 -29.88 15.93 -3.49
N ARG A 160 -31.05 15.33 -3.78
CA ARG A 160 -31.19 13.87 -3.67
C ARG A 160 -30.48 13.20 -4.84
N THR A 161 -29.44 12.43 -4.52
CA THR A 161 -28.62 11.64 -5.44
C THR A 161 -28.83 10.15 -5.14
N PRO A 162 -30.04 9.57 -5.40
CA PRO A 162 -30.39 8.23 -4.96
C PRO A 162 -29.53 7.14 -5.59
N ASN A 163 -29.17 7.27 -6.87
CA ASN A 163 -28.30 6.31 -7.53
C ASN A 163 -26.86 6.45 -7.05
N LEU A 164 -26.36 7.68 -6.88
CA LEU A 164 -25.05 7.94 -6.36
C LEU A 164 -24.91 7.46 -4.89
N ASP A 165 -25.92 7.68 -4.06
CA ASP A 165 -25.94 7.20 -2.67
C ASP A 165 -26.08 5.67 -2.58
N LYS A 166 -26.61 5.01 -3.61
CA LYS A 166 -26.69 3.55 -3.72
C LYS A 166 -25.36 2.90 -4.11
N PHE A 167 -24.61 3.53 -5.03
CA PHE A 167 -23.38 3.00 -5.60
C PHE A 167 -22.12 3.68 -5.08
N GLY A 168 -22.25 4.63 -4.16
CA GLY A 168 -21.15 5.40 -3.63
C GLY A 168 -21.15 5.50 -2.11
N ARG A 169 -19.95 5.63 -1.56
CA ARG A 169 -19.71 5.89 -0.13
C ARG A 169 -19.46 7.38 0.08
N ASP A 170 -20.34 8.07 0.81
CA ASP A 170 -20.19 9.50 1.12
C ASP A 170 -19.13 9.71 2.19
N LEU A 171 -17.92 10.09 1.78
CA LEU A 171 -16.78 10.35 2.67
C LEU A 171 -17.03 11.58 3.54
N THR A 172 -17.73 12.60 3.03
CA THR A 172 -18.03 13.83 3.77
C THR A 172 -18.98 13.54 4.93
N ARG A 173 -19.98 12.66 4.73
CA ARG A 173 -20.88 12.21 5.79
C ARG A 173 -20.11 11.41 6.84
N LEU A 174 -19.26 10.48 6.42
CA LEU A 174 -18.44 9.69 7.34
C LEU A 174 -17.46 10.55 8.14
N ALA A 175 -16.88 11.59 7.52
CA ALA A 175 -16.05 12.56 8.21
C ALA A 175 -16.82 13.30 9.30
N LYS A 176 -18.08 13.71 9.01
CA LYS A 176 -18.97 14.35 9.99
C LYS A 176 -19.31 13.43 11.15
N GLU A 177 -19.50 12.14 10.87
CA GLU A 177 -19.74 11.08 11.87
C GLU A 177 -18.46 10.65 12.61
N ARG A 178 -17.29 11.21 12.29
CA ARG A 178 -15.96 10.84 12.82
C ARG A 178 -15.60 9.35 12.61
N ARG A 179 -16.07 8.77 11.52
CA ARG A 179 -15.84 7.35 11.18
C ARG A 179 -14.66 7.15 10.23
N LEU A 180 -14.04 8.21 9.74
CA LEU A 180 -12.83 8.13 8.91
C LEU A 180 -11.57 8.16 9.76
N ASP A 181 -10.54 7.49 9.28
CA ASP A 181 -9.23 7.48 9.91
C ASP A 181 -8.54 8.84 9.80
N PRO A 182 -7.75 9.26 10.80
CA PRO A 182 -6.99 10.49 10.72
C PRO A 182 -5.93 10.39 9.62
N VAL A 183 -5.83 11.42 8.77
CA VAL A 183 -4.85 11.47 7.68
C VAL A 183 -3.63 12.26 8.15
N ILE A 184 -2.49 11.59 8.24
CA ILE A 184 -1.24 12.10 8.80
C ILE A 184 -0.16 12.08 7.73
N GLY A 185 0.67 13.14 7.67
CA GLY A 185 1.86 13.20 6.81
C GLY A 185 1.56 13.38 5.32
N ARG A 186 0.34 13.81 4.96
CA ARG A 186 -0.11 14.02 3.56
C ARG A 186 -0.54 15.46 3.26
N GLU A 187 -0.05 16.42 4.05
CA GLU A 187 -0.44 17.83 3.94
C GLU A 187 -0.09 18.45 2.58
N LYS A 188 1.05 18.06 2.00
CA LYS A 188 1.51 18.56 0.69
C LYS A 188 0.64 18.08 -0.44
N GLU A 189 0.32 16.79 -0.45
CA GLU A 189 -0.55 16.15 -1.44
C GLU A 189 -1.97 16.69 -1.33
N LEU A 190 -2.52 16.81 -0.12
CA LEU A 190 -3.83 17.40 0.13
C LEU A 190 -3.90 18.86 -0.32
N ALA A 191 -2.90 19.69 0.02
CA ALA A 191 -2.85 21.07 -0.46
C ALA A 191 -2.83 21.15 -1.98
N ARG A 192 -2.11 20.23 -2.64
CA ARG A 192 -2.05 20.16 -4.10
C ARG A 192 -3.40 19.75 -4.70
N VAL A 193 -4.08 18.76 -4.12
CA VAL A 193 -5.43 18.33 -4.55
C VAL A 193 -6.42 19.49 -4.42
N VAL A 194 -6.45 20.17 -3.28
CA VAL A 194 -7.31 21.36 -3.05
C VAL A 194 -7.02 22.45 -4.07
N GLN A 195 -5.73 22.72 -4.35
CA GLN A 195 -5.33 23.72 -5.35
C GLN A 195 -5.82 23.34 -6.75
N ILE A 196 -5.74 22.08 -7.14
CA ILE A 196 -6.21 21.61 -8.47
C ILE A 196 -7.72 21.71 -8.56
N LEU A 197 -8.46 21.26 -7.56
CA LEU A 197 -9.91 21.34 -7.51
C LEU A 197 -10.44 22.78 -7.57
N ALA A 198 -9.70 23.75 -7.07
CA ALA A 198 -10.06 25.17 -7.13
C ALA A 198 -9.79 25.82 -8.50
N ARG A 199 -9.18 25.14 -9.44
CA ARG A 199 -8.90 25.68 -10.80
C ARG A 199 -10.16 25.73 -11.65
N ARG A 200 -10.15 26.62 -12.63
CA ARG A 200 -11.20 26.74 -13.65
C ARG A 200 -11.09 25.65 -14.72
N ILE A 201 -9.89 25.25 -15.07
CA ILE A 201 -9.57 24.27 -16.13
C ILE A 201 -8.55 23.28 -15.55
N LYS A 202 -8.58 22.02 -15.98
CA LYS A 202 -7.76 20.92 -15.44
C LYS A 202 -7.93 20.79 -13.93
N ASN A 203 -9.18 20.76 -13.49
CA ASN A 203 -9.61 20.71 -12.11
C ASN A 203 -9.85 19.28 -11.59
N ASN A 204 -9.41 18.27 -12.31
CA ASN A 204 -9.51 16.87 -11.90
C ASN A 204 -8.12 16.34 -11.49
N PRO A 205 -7.82 16.20 -10.22
CA PRO A 205 -6.58 15.57 -9.77
C PRO A 205 -6.60 14.07 -10.01
N CYS A 206 -5.46 13.51 -10.42
CA CYS A 206 -5.23 12.08 -10.49
C CYS A 206 -4.09 11.72 -9.53
N LEU A 207 -4.39 10.96 -8.49
CA LEU A 207 -3.42 10.47 -7.49
C LEU A 207 -2.66 9.29 -8.09
N ILE A 208 -1.34 9.44 -8.22
CA ILE A 208 -0.46 8.46 -8.86
C ILE A 208 0.52 7.94 -7.83
N GLY A 209 0.57 6.64 -7.63
CA GLY A 209 1.49 5.99 -6.70
C GLY A 209 1.28 4.51 -6.65
N ASP A 210 2.22 3.77 -6.08
CA ASP A 210 2.13 2.33 -5.94
C ASP A 210 0.91 1.90 -5.10
N ALA A 211 0.51 0.63 -5.17
CA ALA A 211 -0.52 0.09 -4.30
C ALA A 211 -0.07 0.18 -2.83
N GLY A 212 -0.99 0.48 -1.91
CA GLY A 212 -0.69 0.53 -0.48
C GLY A 212 -0.03 1.82 0.04
N VAL A 213 0.24 2.85 -0.82
CA VAL A 213 0.84 4.12 -0.36
C VAL A 213 -0.15 5.10 0.29
N GLY A 214 -1.44 4.76 0.35
CA GLY A 214 -2.47 5.59 0.99
C GLY A 214 -3.13 6.62 0.07
N LYS A 215 -3.35 6.31 -1.20
CA LYS A 215 -4.06 7.20 -2.16
C LYS A 215 -5.49 7.49 -1.71
N THR A 216 -6.22 6.49 -1.25
CA THR A 216 -7.60 6.61 -0.77
C THR A 216 -7.70 7.50 0.47
N ALA A 217 -6.70 7.43 1.38
CA ALA A 217 -6.62 8.28 2.55
C ALA A 217 -6.58 9.78 2.20
N ILE A 218 -5.99 10.17 1.05
CA ILE A 218 -5.99 11.58 0.61
C ILE A 218 -7.41 12.06 0.29
N ALA A 219 -8.25 11.22 -0.33
CA ALA A 219 -9.65 11.58 -0.56
C ALA A 219 -10.45 11.70 0.75
N GLU A 220 -10.17 10.83 1.72
CA GLU A 220 -10.74 10.89 3.08
C GLU A 220 -10.28 12.15 3.82
N GLY A 221 -8.99 12.50 3.73
CA GLY A 221 -8.44 13.73 4.30
C GLY A 221 -9.03 15.00 3.69
N LEU A 222 -9.32 14.99 2.38
CA LEU A 222 -10.04 16.08 1.74
C LEU A 222 -11.44 16.24 2.33
N ALA A 223 -12.17 15.14 2.54
CA ALA A 223 -13.50 15.17 3.15
C ALA A 223 -13.44 15.73 4.59
N GLN A 224 -12.42 15.35 5.37
CA GLN A 224 -12.19 15.88 6.72
C GLN A 224 -11.90 17.39 6.68
N LYS A 225 -11.06 17.87 5.77
CA LYS A 225 -10.75 19.30 5.60
C LYS A 225 -11.97 20.12 5.17
N ILE A 226 -12.84 19.56 4.33
CA ILE A 226 -14.11 20.21 3.94
C ILE A 226 -15.01 20.39 5.17
N ILE A 227 -15.15 19.38 6.01
CA ILE A 227 -15.97 19.46 7.24
C ILE A 227 -15.35 20.41 8.26
N ALA A 228 -14.02 20.42 8.41
CA ALA A 228 -13.31 21.36 9.28
C ALA A 228 -13.37 22.82 8.78
N GLY A 229 -13.75 23.03 7.49
CA GLY A 229 -13.77 24.36 6.88
C GLY A 229 -12.40 24.85 6.40
N ASP A 230 -11.36 24.01 6.46
CA ASP A 230 -9.97 24.31 6.06
C ASP A 230 -9.77 24.11 4.54
N VAL A 231 -10.68 24.70 3.76
CA VAL A 231 -10.66 24.69 2.30
C VAL A 231 -11.18 26.02 1.74
N PRO A 232 -10.81 26.40 0.50
CA PRO A 232 -11.35 27.56 -0.17
C PRO A 232 -12.89 27.55 -0.22
N GLU A 233 -13.50 28.74 -0.24
CA GLU A 233 -14.97 28.90 -0.23
C GLU A 233 -15.70 28.06 -1.29
N VAL A 234 -15.09 27.89 -2.46
CA VAL A 234 -15.62 27.09 -3.58
C VAL A 234 -15.81 25.61 -3.22
N LEU A 235 -15.05 25.10 -2.27
CA LEU A 235 -15.07 23.67 -1.85
C LEU A 235 -15.86 23.42 -0.56
N ARG A 236 -16.19 24.46 0.23
CA ARG A 236 -16.81 24.31 1.56
C ARG A 236 -18.17 23.56 1.55
N GLN A 237 -18.90 23.66 0.46
CA GLN A 237 -20.23 23.02 0.35
C GLN A 237 -20.20 21.75 -0.52
N LYS A 238 -19.02 21.27 -0.91
CA LYS A 238 -18.89 20.08 -1.73
C LYS A 238 -18.98 18.80 -0.88
N ARG A 239 -19.56 17.77 -1.47
CA ARG A 239 -19.60 16.39 -0.95
C ARG A 239 -18.57 15.57 -1.71
N VAL A 240 -17.75 14.81 -1.04
CA VAL A 240 -16.82 13.85 -1.65
C VAL A 240 -17.45 12.46 -1.54
N ILE A 241 -17.69 11.84 -2.68
CA ILE A 241 -18.32 10.51 -2.75
C ILE A 241 -17.38 9.56 -3.48
N ALA A 242 -16.96 8.50 -2.79
CA ALA A 242 -16.19 7.42 -3.39
C ALA A 242 -17.13 6.47 -4.12
N LEU A 243 -16.94 6.31 -5.42
CA LEU A 243 -17.74 5.43 -6.26
C LEU A 243 -17.24 3.99 -6.15
N ASP A 244 -18.13 3.06 -5.84
CA ASP A 244 -17.85 1.63 -5.76
C ASP A 244 -18.13 0.97 -7.12
N LEU A 245 -17.07 0.78 -7.91
CA LEU A 245 -17.18 0.18 -9.24
C LEU A 245 -17.62 -1.30 -9.20
N PRO A 246 -17.08 -2.15 -8.34
CA PRO A 246 -17.57 -3.51 -8.12
C PRO A 246 -19.09 -3.58 -7.88
N LEU A 247 -19.61 -2.69 -7.02
CA LEU A 247 -21.04 -2.64 -6.72
C LEU A 247 -21.87 -2.21 -7.94
N MET A 248 -21.32 -1.37 -8.80
CA MET A 248 -21.99 -0.95 -10.04
C MET A 248 -22.06 -2.08 -11.08
N VAL A 249 -21.06 -2.96 -11.12
CA VAL A 249 -21.02 -4.14 -12.00
C VAL A 249 -21.87 -5.28 -11.43
N ALA A 250 -21.93 -5.41 -10.11
CA ALA A 250 -22.68 -6.47 -9.44
C ALA A 250 -24.15 -6.47 -9.86
N GLY A 251 -24.64 -7.63 -10.36
CA GLY A 251 -26.03 -7.81 -10.81
C GLY A 251 -26.35 -7.15 -12.16
N ALA A 252 -25.38 -6.60 -12.90
CA ALA A 252 -25.54 -6.22 -14.29
C ALA A 252 -25.41 -7.49 -15.15
N LYS A 253 -26.50 -7.89 -15.81
CA LYS A 253 -26.50 -9.08 -16.69
C LYS A 253 -25.90 -8.76 -18.07
N TYR A 254 -26.00 -7.53 -18.51
CA TYR A 254 -25.53 -7.06 -19.80
C TYR A 254 -24.67 -5.79 -19.64
N ARG A 255 -23.80 -5.56 -20.59
CA ARG A 255 -22.96 -4.35 -20.68
C ARG A 255 -23.78 -3.05 -20.61
N GLY A 256 -24.95 -3.03 -21.24
CA GLY A 256 -25.87 -1.88 -21.24
C GLY A 256 -26.38 -1.49 -19.86
N ASP A 257 -26.56 -2.46 -18.94
CA ASP A 257 -27.04 -2.20 -17.58
C ASP A 257 -26.03 -1.37 -16.77
N PHE A 258 -24.73 -1.66 -16.93
CA PHE A 258 -23.66 -0.88 -16.31
C PHE A 258 -23.55 0.53 -16.90
N GLU A 259 -23.61 0.64 -18.24
CA GLU A 259 -23.54 1.92 -18.93
C GLU A 259 -24.72 2.82 -18.52
N GLU A 260 -25.93 2.27 -18.35
CA GLU A 260 -27.11 3.00 -17.89
C GLU A 260 -26.96 3.47 -16.44
N ARG A 261 -26.47 2.60 -15.52
CA ARG A 261 -26.18 2.97 -14.14
C ARG A 261 -25.13 4.08 -14.06
N MET A 262 -24.03 3.96 -14.78
CA MET A 262 -22.96 4.97 -14.83
C MET A 262 -23.52 6.31 -15.35
N LYS A 263 -24.30 6.29 -16.44
CA LYS A 263 -24.93 7.46 -16.99
C LYS A 263 -25.86 8.14 -15.98
N SER A 264 -26.71 7.35 -15.29
CA SER A 264 -27.62 7.88 -14.27
C SER A 264 -26.87 8.56 -13.13
N VAL A 265 -25.76 7.96 -12.63
CA VAL A 265 -24.90 8.54 -11.60
C VAL A 265 -24.28 9.85 -12.10
N MET A 266 -23.75 9.87 -13.33
CA MET A 266 -23.11 11.06 -13.89
C MET A 266 -24.12 12.20 -14.11
N ASP A 267 -25.32 11.89 -14.55
CA ASP A 267 -26.40 12.87 -14.69
C ASP A 267 -26.80 13.45 -13.34
N GLU A 268 -26.91 12.64 -12.28
CA GLU A 268 -27.16 13.12 -10.92
C GLU A 268 -26.05 14.07 -10.42
N VAL A 269 -24.78 13.73 -10.66
CA VAL A 269 -23.64 14.55 -10.26
C VAL A 269 -23.63 15.89 -10.99
N SER A 270 -23.85 15.89 -12.32
CA SER A 270 -23.90 17.11 -13.12
C SER A 270 -25.03 18.03 -12.67
N HIS A 271 -26.21 17.48 -12.33
CA HIS A 271 -27.35 18.25 -11.87
C HIS A 271 -27.19 18.79 -10.44
N SER A 272 -26.50 18.04 -9.57
CA SER A 272 -26.30 18.46 -8.17
C SER A 272 -25.30 19.61 -8.04
N GLY A 273 -24.26 19.62 -8.88
CA GLY A 273 -23.23 20.67 -8.92
C GLY A 273 -22.34 20.81 -7.66
N ASN A 274 -22.67 20.08 -6.58
CA ASN A 274 -21.96 20.14 -5.30
C ASN A 274 -21.23 18.83 -4.93
N VAL A 275 -21.08 17.90 -5.87
CA VAL A 275 -20.44 16.61 -5.67
C VAL A 275 -19.06 16.59 -6.32
N ILE A 276 -18.09 16.00 -5.61
CA ILE A 276 -16.78 15.58 -6.12
C ILE A 276 -16.78 14.06 -6.06
N ILE A 277 -16.58 13.42 -7.21
CA ILE A 277 -16.47 11.95 -7.26
C ILE A 277 -15.03 11.56 -7.00
N PHE A 278 -14.81 10.56 -6.16
CA PHE A 278 -13.56 9.85 -6.05
C PHE A 278 -13.70 8.47 -6.69
N ILE A 279 -12.79 8.12 -7.58
CA ILE A 279 -12.73 6.79 -8.21
C ILE A 279 -11.36 6.21 -7.94
N ASP A 280 -11.34 5.15 -7.16
CA ASP A 280 -10.14 4.33 -7.00
C ASP A 280 -9.96 3.41 -8.22
N GLU A 281 -8.71 3.09 -8.54
CA GLU A 281 -8.38 2.29 -9.73
C GLU A 281 -9.07 2.78 -11.02
N ILE A 282 -9.01 4.10 -11.28
CA ILE A 282 -9.70 4.73 -12.43
C ILE A 282 -9.34 4.08 -13.78
N HIS A 283 -8.19 3.41 -13.88
CA HIS A 283 -7.75 2.68 -15.06
C HIS A 283 -8.72 1.54 -15.45
N THR A 284 -9.46 0.98 -14.48
CA THR A 284 -10.45 -0.08 -14.73
C THR A 284 -11.62 0.40 -15.59
N LEU A 285 -11.94 1.70 -15.53
CA LEU A 285 -12.96 2.32 -16.38
C LEU A 285 -12.45 2.70 -17.77
N ILE A 286 -11.14 2.88 -17.93
CA ILE A 286 -10.53 3.47 -19.14
C ILE A 286 -9.89 2.40 -20.02
N GLY A 287 -9.42 1.27 -19.45
CA GLY A 287 -8.51 0.33 -20.09
C GLY A 287 -9.09 -1.00 -20.57
N THR A 288 -10.33 -1.29 -20.27
CA THR A 288 -10.89 -2.64 -20.47
C THR A 288 -11.42 -2.95 -21.88
N GLY A 289 -11.26 -2.04 -22.83
CA GLY A 289 -11.80 -2.19 -24.20
C GLY A 289 -11.13 -3.24 -25.10
N ALA A 290 -10.05 -3.92 -24.66
CA ALA A 290 -9.30 -4.86 -25.48
C ALA A 290 -9.63 -6.35 -25.23
N ALA A 291 -10.33 -6.69 -24.15
CA ALA A 291 -10.76 -8.07 -23.87
C ALA A 291 -12.24 -8.25 -24.20
N GLU A 292 -12.62 -9.32 -24.88
CA GLU A 292 -14.01 -9.68 -25.16
C GLU A 292 -14.81 -9.75 -23.84
N GLY A 293 -15.73 -8.78 -23.64
CA GLY A 293 -16.57 -8.66 -22.43
C GLY A 293 -16.21 -7.56 -21.45
N ALA A 294 -15.12 -6.83 -21.65
CA ALA A 294 -14.72 -5.74 -20.75
C ALA A 294 -15.47 -4.44 -21.05
N VAL A 295 -15.80 -3.69 -19.99
CA VAL A 295 -16.65 -2.51 -20.03
C VAL A 295 -15.82 -1.25 -20.32
N ASP A 296 -15.93 -0.65 -21.49
CA ASP A 296 -15.29 0.63 -21.80
C ASP A 296 -16.20 1.81 -21.42
N ALA A 297 -16.10 2.28 -20.18
CA ALA A 297 -16.83 3.46 -19.71
C ALA A 297 -16.14 4.79 -20.08
N SER A 298 -14.99 4.74 -20.73
CA SER A 298 -14.24 5.95 -21.11
C SER A 298 -15.04 6.84 -22.04
N ASN A 299 -15.83 6.25 -22.94
CA ASN A 299 -16.68 6.98 -23.88
C ASN A 299 -17.83 7.74 -23.20
N LEU A 300 -18.25 7.33 -22.00
CA LEU A 300 -19.24 8.04 -21.20
C LEU A 300 -18.62 9.19 -20.39
N LEU A 301 -17.40 8.98 -19.86
CA LEU A 301 -16.69 9.98 -19.05
C LEU A 301 -16.08 11.11 -19.87
N LYS A 302 -15.50 10.82 -21.05
CA LYS A 302 -14.80 11.79 -21.89
C LYS A 302 -15.64 13.03 -22.24
N PRO A 303 -16.90 12.92 -22.71
CA PRO A 303 -17.69 14.08 -23.06
C PRO A 303 -18.00 14.99 -21.87
N GLN A 304 -18.30 14.40 -20.72
CA GLN A 304 -18.68 15.13 -19.51
C GLN A 304 -17.48 15.81 -18.84
N LEU A 305 -16.33 15.12 -18.78
CA LEU A 305 -15.06 15.72 -18.35
C LEU A 305 -14.62 16.84 -19.32
N ALA A 306 -14.93 16.70 -20.63
CA ALA A 306 -14.63 17.72 -21.63
C ALA A 306 -15.41 19.01 -21.41
N ARG A 307 -16.67 18.92 -20.97
CA ARG A 307 -17.55 20.06 -20.69
C ARG A 307 -17.26 20.70 -19.33
N GLY A 308 -16.55 20.00 -18.42
CA GLY A 308 -16.28 20.47 -17.06
C GLY A 308 -17.53 20.50 -16.17
N GLU A 309 -18.48 19.61 -16.45
CA GLU A 309 -19.79 19.56 -15.78
C GLU A 309 -19.67 19.05 -14.34
N PHE A 310 -18.62 18.30 -14.01
CA PHE A 310 -18.35 17.80 -12.66
C PHE A 310 -16.86 17.70 -12.35
N GLN A 311 -16.53 17.47 -11.09
CA GLN A 311 -15.18 17.31 -10.59
C GLN A 311 -14.92 15.86 -10.17
N LEU A 312 -13.78 15.33 -10.60
CA LEU A 312 -13.37 13.95 -10.39
C LEU A 312 -11.96 13.88 -9.79
N ILE A 313 -11.78 13.07 -8.78
CA ILE A 313 -10.49 12.65 -8.25
C ILE A 313 -10.28 11.20 -8.66
N GLY A 314 -9.28 10.93 -9.48
CA GLY A 314 -8.89 9.56 -9.82
C GLY A 314 -7.71 9.09 -8.98
N ALA A 315 -7.62 7.79 -8.69
CA ALA A 315 -6.43 7.16 -8.13
C ALA A 315 -6.01 5.99 -9.02
N THR A 316 -4.71 5.83 -9.25
CA THR A 316 -4.14 4.74 -10.07
C THR A 316 -2.66 4.54 -9.78
N THR A 317 -2.06 3.49 -10.33
CA THR A 317 -0.62 3.29 -10.25
C THR A 317 0.13 4.08 -11.34
N THR A 318 1.45 4.20 -11.19
CA THR A 318 2.29 4.92 -12.17
C THR A 318 2.28 4.26 -13.55
N GLU A 319 2.29 2.92 -13.59
CA GLU A 319 2.29 2.16 -14.84
C GLU A 319 0.96 2.28 -15.57
N GLU A 320 -0.15 2.15 -14.85
CA GLU A 320 -1.51 2.25 -15.38
C GLU A 320 -1.83 3.67 -15.85
N TYR A 321 -1.35 4.69 -15.12
CA TYR A 321 -1.49 6.08 -15.57
C TYR A 321 -0.85 6.30 -16.93
N ARG A 322 0.40 5.84 -17.10
CA ARG A 322 1.12 5.92 -18.38
C ARG A 322 0.45 5.12 -19.48
N ARG A 323 -0.04 3.93 -19.14
CA ARG A 323 -0.64 3.02 -20.12
C ARG A 323 -2.02 3.49 -20.61
N PHE A 324 -2.85 4.03 -19.75
CA PHE A 324 -4.27 4.28 -20.02
C PHE A 324 -4.65 5.77 -20.07
N ILE A 325 -4.04 6.64 -19.27
CA ILE A 325 -4.41 8.05 -19.19
C ILE A 325 -3.49 8.93 -20.03
N GLU A 326 -2.18 8.76 -19.91
CA GLU A 326 -1.20 9.58 -20.63
C GLU A 326 -1.24 9.36 -22.16
N LYS A 327 -1.58 8.15 -22.61
CA LYS A 327 -1.73 7.84 -24.04
C LYS A 327 -3.01 8.44 -24.64
N ASP A 328 -4.01 8.76 -23.85
CA ASP A 328 -5.25 9.36 -24.31
C ASP A 328 -5.21 10.88 -24.16
N GLN A 329 -4.98 11.59 -25.27
CA GLN A 329 -4.87 13.05 -25.30
C GLN A 329 -6.09 13.79 -24.73
N ALA A 330 -7.29 13.20 -24.77
CA ALA A 330 -8.50 13.81 -24.25
C ALA A 330 -8.51 13.78 -22.73
N LEU A 331 -8.04 12.68 -22.12
CA LEU A 331 -7.94 12.51 -20.67
C LEU A 331 -6.73 13.26 -20.10
N GLU A 332 -5.57 13.18 -20.73
CA GLU A 332 -4.35 13.90 -20.32
C GLU A 332 -4.57 15.40 -20.15
N ARG A 333 -5.34 16.00 -21.05
CA ARG A 333 -5.69 17.44 -20.99
C ARG A 333 -6.65 17.79 -19.86
N ARG A 334 -7.29 16.81 -19.22
CA ARG A 334 -8.31 17.01 -18.18
C ARG A 334 -7.84 16.64 -16.79
N PHE A 335 -6.98 15.65 -16.69
CA PHE A 335 -6.38 15.26 -15.43
C PHE A 335 -5.08 16.02 -15.13
N GLN A 336 -4.86 16.28 -13.84
CA GLN A 336 -3.61 16.81 -13.33
C GLN A 336 -3.02 15.78 -12.38
N SER A 337 -1.83 15.28 -12.70
CA SER A 337 -1.13 14.30 -11.88
C SER A 337 -0.70 14.87 -10.52
N VAL A 338 -0.91 14.07 -9.47
CA VAL A 338 -0.42 14.30 -8.12
C VAL A 338 0.30 13.03 -7.68
N MET A 339 1.63 13.11 -7.58
CA MET A 339 2.43 11.97 -7.13
C MET A 339 2.24 11.75 -5.63
N VAL A 340 2.00 10.50 -5.26
CA VAL A 340 1.86 10.05 -3.88
C VAL A 340 3.01 9.09 -3.59
N PRO A 341 4.12 9.57 -3.03
CA PRO A 341 5.27 8.72 -2.74
C PRO A 341 5.00 7.81 -1.54
N GLU A 342 5.75 6.71 -1.46
CA GLU A 342 5.81 5.88 -0.26
C GLU A 342 6.34 6.74 0.91
N PRO A 343 5.71 6.73 2.10
CA PRO A 343 6.20 7.46 3.26
C PRO A 343 7.53 6.88 3.73
N ASP A 344 8.38 7.73 4.29
CA ASP A 344 9.60 7.28 4.96
C ASP A 344 9.29 6.61 6.31
N GLU A 345 10.31 6.00 6.94
CA GLU A 345 10.17 5.28 8.22
C GLU A 345 9.53 6.15 9.29
N ALA A 346 9.98 7.41 9.43
CA ALA A 346 9.49 8.33 10.47
C ALA A 346 8.02 8.74 10.23
N ALA A 347 7.66 9.01 8.97
CA ALA A 347 6.28 9.32 8.59
C ALA A 347 5.37 8.11 8.80
N ALA A 348 5.83 6.89 8.45
CA ALA A 348 5.07 5.67 8.67
C ALA A 348 4.81 5.39 10.16
N ILE A 349 5.81 5.57 11.02
CA ILE A 349 5.65 5.46 12.48
C ILE A 349 4.61 6.49 12.98
N SER A 350 4.65 7.72 12.46
CA SER A 350 3.68 8.76 12.83
C SER A 350 2.26 8.39 12.39
N ILE A 351 2.10 7.82 11.20
CA ILE A 351 0.81 7.34 10.68
C ILE A 351 0.25 6.23 11.57
N LEU A 352 1.05 5.21 11.87
CA LEU A 352 0.62 4.10 12.72
C LEU A 352 0.26 4.56 14.14
N ASN A 353 1.03 5.48 14.72
CA ASN A 353 0.70 6.06 16.02
C ASN A 353 -0.64 6.80 16.00
N GLY A 354 -1.00 7.45 14.92
CA GLY A 354 -2.30 8.11 14.78
C GLY A 354 -3.47 7.15 14.56
N LEU A 355 -3.21 5.96 14.01
CA LEU A 355 -4.21 4.91 13.82
C LEU A 355 -4.37 4.01 15.05
N LYS A 356 -3.35 3.92 15.88
CA LYS A 356 -3.22 3.03 17.03
C LYS A 356 -4.48 2.95 17.89
N GLU A 357 -5.04 4.08 18.35
CA GLU A 357 -6.21 4.12 19.23
C GLU A 357 -7.44 3.42 18.65
N ARG A 358 -7.58 3.42 17.32
CA ARG A 358 -8.70 2.76 16.65
C ARG A 358 -8.56 1.25 16.64
N TYR A 359 -7.35 0.76 16.39
CA TYR A 359 -7.05 -0.67 16.43
C TYR A 359 -7.13 -1.20 17.86
N GLU A 360 -6.63 -0.43 18.84
CA GLU A 360 -6.77 -0.75 20.27
C GLU A 360 -8.24 -0.87 20.69
N THR A 361 -9.07 0.07 20.24
CA THR A 361 -10.52 0.05 20.55
C THR A 361 -11.24 -1.09 19.86
N PHE A 362 -10.88 -1.40 18.61
CA PHE A 362 -11.53 -2.44 17.82
C PHE A 362 -11.22 -3.86 18.34
N HIS A 363 -9.93 -4.12 18.64
CA HIS A 363 -9.45 -5.44 19.07
C HIS A 363 -9.43 -5.61 20.60
N HIS A 364 -9.75 -4.56 21.36
CA HIS A 364 -9.66 -4.55 22.83
C HIS A 364 -8.27 -4.93 23.36
N VAL A 365 -7.24 -4.32 22.80
CA VAL A 365 -5.83 -4.53 23.14
C VAL A 365 -5.12 -3.19 23.41
N CYS A 366 -3.91 -3.23 23.97
CA CYS A 366 -3.03 -2.08 24.09
C CYS A 366 -1.78 -2.32 23.25
N VAL A 367 -1.44 -1.42 22.33
CA VAL A 367 -0.27 -1.54 21.45
C VAL A 367 0.89 -0.73 22.04
N THR A 368 2.05 -1.32 22.22
CA THR A 368 3.23 -0.60 22.73
C THR A 368 3.84 0.29 21.64
N LYS A 369 4.66 1.26 22.02
CA LYS A 369 5.40 2.09 21.04
C LYS A 369 6.43 1.25 20.29
N GLU A 370 7.05 0.33 21.00
CA GLU A 370 8.03 -0.62 20.47
C GLU A 370 7.41 -1.53 19.41
N ALA A 371 6.13 -1.93 19.59
CA ALA A 371 5.39 -2.71 18.59
C ALA A 371 5.14 -1.91 17.31
N VAL A 372 4.78 -0.63 17.42
CA VAL A 372 4.59 0.25 16.26
C VAL A 372 5.90 0.44 15.48
N GLU A 373 6.99 0.71 16.18
CA GLU A 373 8.32 0.82 15.54
C GLU A 373 8.76 -0.51 14.90
N ALA A 374 8.51 -1.63 15.59
CA ALA A 374 8.79 -2.96 15.06
C ALA A 374 7.98 -3.27 13.80
N ALA A 375 6.67 -2.95 13.78
CA ALA A 375 5.82 -3.16 12.62
C ALA A 375 6.35 -2.42 11.38
N VAL A 376 6.81 -1.17 11.54
CA VAL A 376 7.38 -0.40 10.44
C VAL A 376 8.74 -0.95 10.02
N ARG A 377 9.68 -1.12 10.95
CA ARG A 377 11.05 -1.57 10.64
C ARG A 377 11.10 -2.97 10.06
N LEU A 378 10.36 -3.91 10.67
CA LEU A 378 10.31 -5.28 10.19
C LEU A 378 9.61 -5.38 8.83
N SER A 379 8.54 -4.61 8.59
CA SER A 379 7.88 -4.58 7.29
C SER A 379 8.77 -4.01 6.18
N ILE A 380 9.54 -2.94 6.45
CA ILE A 380 10.51 -2.40 5.49
C ILE A 380 11.52 -3.45 5.10
N ARG A 381 11.99 -4.19 6.08
CA ARG A 381 13.08 -5.15 5.92
C ARG A 381 12.64 -6.44 5.27
N TYR A 382 11.53 -7.03 5.71
CA TYR A 382 11.13 -8.39 5.33
C TYR A 382 9.99 -8.46 4.32
N LEU A 383 9.27 -7.34 4.06
CA LEU A 383 8.18 -7.26 3.09
C LEU A 383 8.48 -6.20 2.01
N PRO A 384 9.50 -6.42 1.14
CA PRO A 384 9.90 -5.43 0.12
C PRO A 384 8.88 -5.29 -1.01
N GLU A 385 7.99 -6.27 -1.23
CA GLU A 385 6.99 -6.24 -2.29
C GLU A 385 5.83 -5.31 -2.01
N HIS A 386 5.50 -5.13 -0.73
CA HIS A 386 4.44 -4.24 -0.29
C HIS A 386 4.98 -2.86 0.07
N ARG A 387 4.13 -1.85 0.03
CA ARG A 387 4.49 -0.46 0.32
C ARG A 387 4.00 -0.01 1.69
N LEU A 388 4.74 0.93 2.28
CA LEU A 388 4.29 1.66 3.45
C LEU A 388 3.16 2.64 3.07
N PRO A 389 2.19 2.91 3.98
CA PRO A 389 2.08 2.37 5.33
C PRO A 389 1.36 1.02 5.41
N ASP A 390 0.73 0.55 4.32
CA ASP A 390 -0.17 -0.59 4.24
C ASP A 390 0.41 -1.85 4.90
N LYS A 391 1.61 -2.28 4.46
CA LYS A 391 2.30 -3.46 5.01
C LYS A 391 2.56 -3.41 6.52
N ALA A 392 2.75 -2.22 7.08
CA ALA A 392 2.99 -2.06 8.52
C ALA A 392 1.67 -2.03 9.29
N ILE A 393 0.61 -1.49 8.67
CA ILE A 393 -0.76 -1.52 9.21
C ILE A 393 -1.25 -2.96 9.28
N ASP A 394 -1.08 -3.74 8.20
CA ASP A 394 -1.49 -5.15 8.16
C ASP A 394 -0.81 -5.98 9.27
N LEU A 395 0.51 -5.80 9.46
CA LEU A 395 1.23 -6.48 10.55
C LEU A 395 0.70 -6.08 11.94
N MET A 396 0.40 -4.81 12.13
CA MET A 396 -0.14 -4.31 13.40
C MET A 396 -1.56 -4.85 13.64
N ASP A 397 -2.42 -4.84 12.61
CA ASP A 397 -3.80 -5.34 12.68
C ASP A 397 -3.84 -6.83 13.01
N GLU A 398 -3.03 -7.63 12.30
CA GLU A 398 -2.94 -9.08 12.54
C GLU A 398 -2.38 -9.40 13.95
N ALA A 399 -1.39 -8.64 14.43
CA ALA A 399 -0.87 -8.80 15.78
C ALA A 399 -1.90 -8.42 16.84
N CYS A 400 -2.67 -7.35 16.63
CA CYS A 400 -3.78 -6.95 17.49
C CYS A 400 -4.87 -8.04 17.53
N SER A 401 -5.26 -8.56 16.37
CA SER A 401 -6.22 -9.67 16.25
C SER A 401 -5.77 -10.90 17.02
N ARG A 402 -4.50 -11.31 16.87
CA ARG A 402 -3.93 -12.46 17.55
C ARG A 402 -3.85 -12.26 19.07
N ALA A 403 -3.48 -11.05 19.52
CA ALA A 403 -3.43 -10.72 20.94
C ALA A 403 -4.83 -10.73 21.57
N GLY A 404 -5.84 -10.21 20.86
CA GLY A 404 -7.26 -10.19 21.29
C GLY A 404 -7.87 -11.59 21.38
N MET A 405 -7.34 -12.59 20.65
CA MET A 405 -7.79 -13.99 20.78
C MET A 405 -7.22 -14.72 22.01
N LYS A 406 -6.19 -14.17 22.66
CA LYS A 406 -5.65 -14.76 23.88
C LYS A 406 -6.69 -14.57 25.00
N PRO A 407 -7.05 -15.63 25.78
CA PRO A 407 -8.01 -15.48 26.86
C PRO A 407 -7.48 -14.44 27.85
N CYS A 408 -8.28 -13.41 28.12
CA CYS A 408 -7.95 -12.44 29.16
C CYS A 408 -7.75 -13.20 30.48
N ARG A 409 -6.65 -12.95 31.15
CA ARG A 409 -6.47 -13.39 32.54
C ARG A 409 -7.48 -12.56 33.37
N GLU A 410 -8.58 -13.17 33.74
CA GLU A 410 -9.69 -12.56 34.49
C GLU A 410 -9.24 -11.90 35.81
N GLU A 411 -8.03 -12.19 36.29
CA GLU A 411 -7.53 -11.72 37.59
C GLU A 411 -6.99 -10.29 37.62
N THR A 412 -6.68 -9.66 36.45
CA THR A 412 -5.99 -8.34 36.45
C THR A 412 -6.77 -7.21 35.77
N GLY A 413 -7.84 -7.47 35.05
CA GLY A 413 -8.62 -6.42 34.37
C GLY A 413 -7.85 -5.58 33.35
N CYS A 414 -6.62 -5.98 32.98
CA CYS A 414 -5.77 -5.31 32.01
C CYS A 414 -6.05 -5.84 30.60
N LEU A 415 -6.11 -4.94 29.63
CA LEU A 415 -6.19 -5.31 28.22
C LEU A 415 -4.90 -6.06 27.81
N PRO A 416 -4.99 -7.05 26.90
CA PRO A 416 -3.81 -7.72 26.35
C PRO A 416 -2.88 -6.70 25.68
N GLU A 417 -1.58 -6.81 25.96
CA GLU A 417 -0.58 -5.92 25.40
C GLU A 417 0.01 -6.55 24.12
N VAL A 418 0.13 -5.75 23.07
CA VAL A 418 0.80 -6.12 21.81
C VAL A 418 2.23 -5.60 21.86
N THR A 419 3.19 -6.51 21.82
CA THR A 419 4.61 -6.22 21.92
C THR A 419 5.32 -6.35 20.56
N ALA A 420 6.60 -5.96 20.50
CA ALA A 420 7.44 -6.19 19.33
C ALA A 420 7.58 -7.69 18.99
N GLU A 421 7.51 -8.58 20.01
CA GLU A 421 7.56 -10.02 19.82
C GLU A 421 6.29 -10.56 19.14
N ASP A 422 5.12 -10.00 19.45
CA ASP A 422 3.87 -10.37 18.77
C ASP A 422 3.91 -9.99 17.29
N ILE A 423 4.45 -8.81 16.96
CA ILE A 423 4.69 -8.39 15.56
C ILE A 423 5.66 -9.35 14.86
N ALA A 424 6.78 -9.69 15.52
CA ALA A 424 7.75 -10.64 14.98
C ALA A 424 7.15 -12.03 14.75
N ALA A 425 6.28 -12.49 15.65
CA ALA A 425 5.59 -13.76 15.52
C ALA A 425 4.61 -13.80 14.34
N VAL A 426 3.90 -12.69 14.08
CA VAL A 426 3.03 -12.54 12.88
C VAL A 426 3.85 -12.57 11.61
N LEU A 427 4.94 -11.79 11.57
CA LEU A 427 5.84 -11.77 10.43
C LEU A 427 6.46 -13.16 10.15
N SER A 428 6.78 -13.92 11.22
CA SER A 428 7.26 -15.30 11.10
C SER A 428 6.26 -16.21 10.40
N LEU A 429 4.98 -16.08 10.72
CA LEU A 429 3.92 -16.86 10.07
C LEU A 429 3.78 -16.53 8.58
N SER A 430 3.89 -15.25 8.22
CA SER A 430 3.74 -14.82 6.82
C SER A 430 4.98 -15.07 5.97
N THR A 431 6.19 -14.98 6.54
CA THR A 431 7.45 -15.14 5.80
C THR A 431 8.11 -16.52 5.96
N GLY A 432 7.71 -17.29 6.96
CA GLY A 432 8.33 -18.59 7.30
C GLY A 432 9.70 -18.46 7.99
N ILE A 433 10.13 -17.26 8.40
CA ILE A 433 11.38 -17.01 9.11
C ILE A 433 11.13 -17.10 10.62
N ASP A 434 12.02 -17.73 11.39
CA ASP A 434 11.85 -17.89 12.84
C ASP A 434 11.75 -16.54 13.59
N ALA A 435 10.70 -16.39 14.40
CA ALA A 435 10.41 -15.18 15.17
C ALA A 435 11.54 -14.76 16.12
N GLY A 436 12.24 -15.73 16.74
CA GLY A 436 13.35 -15.47 17.63
C GLY A 436 14.48 -14.66 16.99
N ARG A 437 14.63 -14.77 15.68
CA ARG A 437 15.67 -14.04 14.93
C ARG A 437 15.35 -12.60 14.64
N PHE A 438 14.10 -12.19 14.72
CA PHE A 438 13.73 -10.78 14.56
C PHE A 438 14.03 -9.95 15.81
N THR A 439 14.08 -10.61 16.97
CA THR A 439 14.30 -9.98 18.27
C THR A 439 15.74 -10.14 18.78
N GLU A 440 16.48 -11.14 18.26
CA GLU A 440 17.88 -11.35 18.63
C GLU A 440 18.78 -10.25 18.02
N ASP A 441 19.79 -9.81 18.78
CA ASP A 441 20.81 -8.91 18.22
C ASP A 441 21.56 -9.62 17.08
N GLU A 442 21.35 -9.16 15.85
CA GLU A 442 22.01 -9.70 14.66
C GLU A 442 23.52 -9.73 14.77
N SER A 443 24.08 -8.76 15.50
CA SER A 443 25.50 -8.69 15.74
C SER A 443 25.98 -9.93 16.52
N ALA A 444 25.20 -10.35 17.53
CA ALA A 444 25.51 -11.54 18.32
C ALA A 444 25.41 -12.83 17.48
N MET A 445 24.38 -12.94 16.64
CA MET A 445 24.21 -14.08 15.72
C MET A 445 25.35 -14.18 14.70
N LEU A 446 25.75 -13.07 14.08
CA LEU A 446 26.85 -13.03 13.11
C LEU A 446 28.21 -13.29 13.74
N MET A 447 28.42 -12.95 15.02
CA MET A 447 29.62 -13.29 15.74
C MET A 447 29.76 -14.81 16.01
N ARG A 448 28.63 -15.50 16.21
CA ARG A 448 28.55 -16.96 16.41
C ARG A 448 28.40 -17.77 15.13
N LEU A 449 28.32 -17.10 13.95
CA LEU A 449 28.01 -17.74 12.67
C LEU A 449 28.99 -18.88 12.34
N GLU A 450 30.30 -18.69 12.59
CA GLU A 450 31.32 -19.71 12.35
C GLU A 450 31.08 -20.98 13.19
N GLU A 451 30.78 -20.81 14.47
CA GLU A 451 30.49 -21.92 15.39
C GLU A 451 29.21 -22.66 14.97
N THR A 452 28.19 -21.93 14.58
CA THR A 452 26.92 -22.51 14.13
C THR A 452 27.11 -23.34 12.87
N ILE A 453 27.87 -22.85 11.88
CA ILE A 453 28.18 -23.60 10.65
C ILE A 453 29.02 -24.83 10.98
N HIS A 454 30.02 -24.74 11.88
CA HIS A 454 30.87 -25.87 12.24
C HIS A 454 30.15 -27.01 13.00
N ARG A 455 29.01 -26.72 13.65
CA ARG A 455 28.17 -27.80 14.19
C ARG A 455 27.73 -28.79 13.09
N ARG A 456 27.53 -28.32 11.85
CA ARG A 456 27.07 -29.13 10.75
C ARG A 456 28.20 -29.51 9.79
N VAL A 457 29.06 -28.58 9.43
CA VAL A 457 30.17 -28.79 8.48
C VAL A 457 31.44 -29.09 9.25
N ALA A 458 32.09 -30.23 8.92
CA ALA A 458 33.37 -30.59 9.49
C ALA A 458 34.51 -30.08 8.58
N GLY A 459 35.52 -29.46 9.16
CA GLY A 459 36.63 -28.89 8.42
C GLY A 459 36.25 -27.64 7.61
N GLN A 460 36.98 -27.35 6.53
CA GLN A 460 36.75 -26.21 5.61
C GLN A 460 36.81 -24.84 6.34
N GLU A 461 37.67 -24.69 7.32
CA GLU A 461 37.76 -23.51 8.17
C GLU A 461 37.94 -22.21 7.39
N LYS A 462 38.75 -22.25 6.31
CA LYS A 462 38.98 -21.09 5.45
C LYS A 462 37.71 -20.67 4.72
N ALA A 463 36.90 -21.64 4.27
CA ALA A 463 35.64 -21.37 3.57
C ALA A 463 34.59 -20.78 4.52
N VAL A 464 34.45 -21.35 5.72
CA VAL A 464 33.53 -20.87 6.75
C VAL A 464 33.91 -19.44 7.18
N SER A 465 35.18 -19.21 7.47
CA SER A 465 35.67 -17.89 7.88
C SER A 465 35.52 -16.83 6.76
N ALA A 466 35.73 -17.17 5.48
CA ALA A 466 35.53 -16.28 4.34
C ALA A 466 34.06 -15.81 4.24
N VAL A 467 33.12 -16.77 4.32
CA VAL A 467 31.69 -16.48 4.27
C VAL A 467 31.22 -15.66 5.47
N ALA A 468 31.68 -16.00 6.66
CA ALA A 468 31.33 -15.26 7.89
C ALA A 468 31.85 -13.81 7.86
N ARG A 469 33.09 -13.60 7.40
CA ARG A 469 33.67 -12.25 7.25
C ARG A 469 32.88 -11.39 6.25
N ALA A 470 32.49 -11.96 5.10
CA ALA A 470 31.72 -11.23 4.12
C ALA A 470 30.32 -10.87 4.65
N SER A 471 29.66 -11.79 5.33
CA SER A 471 28.39 -11.53 5.97
C SER A 471 28.47 -10.42 7.02
N ARG A 472 29.52 -10.42 7.87
CA ARG A 472 29.77 -9.34 8.85
C ARG A 472 30.03 -7.99 8.18
N ARG A 473 30.83 -7.93 7.10
CA ARG A 473 31.09 -6.67 6.35
C ARG A 473 29.82 -6.05 5.79
N THR A 474 28.96 -6.86 5.23
CA THR A 474 27.68 -6.40 4.67
C THR A 474 26.81 -5.78 5.74
N ARG A 475 26.72 -6.40 6.92
CA ARG A 475 25.92 -5.88 8.02
C ARG A 475 26.50 -4.67 8.72
N ALA A 476 27.82 -4.52 8.71
CA ALA A 476 28.48 -3.31 9.22
C ALA A 476 28.27 -2.07 8.34
N GLY A 477 27.50 -2.18 7.24
CA GLY A 477 27.24 -1.06 6.32
C GLY A 477 28.43 -0.66 5.45
N LEU A 478 29.51 -1.47 5.43
CA LEU A 478 30.75 -1.17 4.70
C LEU A 478 30.69 -1.61 3.23
N ARG A 479 29.52 -1.96 2.73
CA ARG A 479 29.31 -2.48 1.38
C ARG A 479 28.46 -1.53 0.53
N GLU A 480 28.59 -1.63 -0.80
CA GLU A 480 27.69 -0.96 -1.74
C GLU A 480 26.25 -1.45 -1.57
N PRO A 481 25.27 -0.55 -1.32
CA PRO A 481 23.89 -0.93 -1.00
C PRO A 481 23.15 -1.61 -2.15
N LYS A 482 23.72 -1.65 -3.34
CA LYS A 482 23.10 -2.23 -4.55
C LYS A 482 23.40 -3.72 -4.75
N ARG A 483 24.38 -4.31 -4.08
CA ARG A 483 24.82 -5.70 -4.30
C ARG A 483 24.13 -6.72 -3.37
N PRO A 484 24.10 -8.03 -3.69
CA PRO A 484 23.63 -9.11 -2.82
C PRO A 484 24.41 -9.19 -1.49
N ILE A 485 23.93 -9.80 -0.41
CA ILE A 485 24.62 -9.94 0.90
C ILE A 485 26.03 -10.52 0.74
N GLY A 486 26.20 -11.52 -0.10
CA GLY A 486 27.46 -12.16 -0.42
C GLY A 486 27.43 -12.83 -1.78
N SER A 487 28.55 -12.84 -2.48
CA SER A 487 28.72 -13.52 -3.76
C SER A 487 30.02 -14.32 -3.75
N PHE A 488 29.89 -15.65 -3.73
CA PHE A 488 31.01 -16.56 -3.54
C PHE A 488 31.11 -17.57 -4.67
N LEU A 489 32.34 -17.88 -5.08
CA LEU A 489 32.63 -19.01 -5.96
C LEU A 489 33.36 -20.10 -5.17
N PHE A 490 32.66 -21.22 -4.90
CA PHE A 490 33.22 -22.36 -4.22
C PHE A 490 33.89 -23.30 -5.23
N VAL A 491 35.19 -23.46 -5.13
CA VAL A 491 36.00 -24.20 -6.09
C VAL A 491 36.62 -25.42 -5.42
N GLY A 492 36.54 -26.58 -6.05
CA GLY A 492 37.18 -27.79 -5.52
C GLY A 492 36.60 -29.09 -6.05
N PRO A 493 37.15 -30.24 -5.65
CA PRO A 493 36.70 -31.56 -6.05
C PRO A 493 35.23 -31.81 -5.68
N ALA A 494 34.61 -32.80 -6.33
CA ALA A 494 33.27 -33.23 -5.95
C ALA A 494 33.27 -33.90 -4.56
N GLY A 495 32.19 -33.69 -3.80
CA GLY A 495 32.01 -34.34 -2.49
C GLY A 495 32.81 -33.78 -1.32
N VAL A 496 33.48 -32.63 -1.44
CA VAL A 496 34.25 -31.99 -0.35
C VAL A 496 33.40 -31.15 0.59
N GLY A 497 32.06 -31.01 0.35
CA GLY A 497 31.16 -30.32 1.24
C GLY A 497 30.68 -28.96 0.73
N LYS A 498 30.88 -28.56 -0.53
CA LYS A 498 30.42 -27.29 -1.11
C LYS A 498 28.91 -27.05 -0.90
N THR A 499 28.09 -28.02 -1.32
CA THR A 499 26.61 -27.96 -1.17
C THR A 499 26.18 -28.04 0.29
N GLU A 500 26.91 -28.79 1.15
CA GLU A 500 26.58 -28.91 2.56
C GLU A 500 26.88 -27.62 3.34
N LEU A 501 27.97 -26.93 3.01
CA LEU A 501 28.23 -25.58 3.55
C LEU A 501 27.16 -24.60 3.14
N THR A 502 26.63 -24.68 1.91
CA THR A 502 25.55 -23.83 1.45
C THR A 502 24.26 -24.05 2.23
N LYS A 503 23.92 -25.32 2.51
CA LYS A 503 22.76 -25.68 3.36
C LYS A 503 22.92 -25.19 4.79
N ALA A 504 24.09 -25.44 5.39
CA ALA A 504 24.38 -24.94 6.73
C ALA A 504 24.35 -23.42 6.82
N LEU A 505 24.76 -22.72 5.77
CA LEU A 505 24.68 -21.27 5.71
C LEU A 505 23.22 -20.78 5.60
N ALA A 506 22.38 -21.42 4.79
CA ALA A 506 20.96 -21.09 4.69
C ALA A 506 20.25 -21.23 6.05
N GLU A 507 20.48 -22.34 6.72
CA GLU A 507 19.97 -22.59 8.07
C GLU A 507 20.50 -21.58 9.08
N ALA A 508 21.82 -21.30 9.05
CA ALA A 508 22.46 -20.37 9.97
C ALA A 508 22.01 -18.91 9.78
N LEU A 509 21.82 -18.43 8.55
CA LEU A 509 21.42 -17.06 8.28
C LEU A 509 19.90 -16.84 8.30
N PHE A 510 19.13 -17.80 7.78
CA PHE A 510 17.70 -17.62 7.51
C PHE A 510 16.78 -18.60 8.26
N GLY A 511 17.36 -19.51 9.09
CA GLY A 511 16.59 -20.35 10.01
C GLY A 511 16.19 -21.71 9.50
N THR A 512 16.06 -21.88 8.19
CA THR A 512 15.60 -23.12 7.58
C THR A 512 16.45 -23.50 6.36
N GLU A 513 16.63 -24.81 6.13
CA GLU A 513 17.23 -25.27 4.88
C GLU A 513 16.38 -24.94 3.66
N GLU A 514 15.08 -24.76 3.82
CA GLU A 514 14.15 -24.41 2.74
C GLU A 514 14.41 -23.01 2.16
N SER A 515 15.19 -22.17 2.87
CA SER A 515 15.66 -20.89 2.37
C SER A 515 16.78 -21.05 1.33
N LEU A 516 17.20 -22.29 1.01
CA LEU A 516 18.11 -22.60 -0.07
C LEU A 516 17.36 -22.84 -1.38
N ILE A 517 17.66 -22.00 -2.38
CA ILE A 517 17.22 -22.19 -3.77
C ILE A 517 18.39 -22.77 -4.56
N SER A 518 18.32 -24.05 -4.90
CA SER A 518 19.35 -24.72 -5.67
C SER A 518 18.94 -24.83 -7.15
N LEU A 519 19.88 -24.50 -8.03
CA LEU A 519 19.77 -24.56 -9.48
C LEU A 519 20.97 -25.33 -10.03
N ASP A 520 20.70 -26.46 -10.71
CA ASP A 520 21.73 -27.23 -11.40
C ASP A 520 21.97 -26.61 -12.79
N MET A 521 23.15 -26.10 -13.02
CA MET A 521 23.48 -25.42 -14.27
C MET A 521 23.62 -26.35 -15.49
N THR A 522 23.59 -27.66 -15.26
CA THR A 522 23.48 -28.63 -16.38
C THR A 522 22.14 -28.53 -17.12
N GLU A 523 21.07 -28.13 -16.43
CA GLU A 523 19.75 -27.88 -17.02
C GLU A 523 19.68 -26.58 -17.85
N TYR A 524 20.71 -25.72 -17.71
CA TYR A 524 20.81 -24.41 -18.34
C TYR A 524 21.98 -24.30 -19.33
N ALA A 525 22.40 -25.44 -19.89
CA ALA A 525 23.49 -25.52 -20.86
C ALA A 525 23.07 -25.11 -22.29
N GLU A 526 21.77 -25.12 -22.60
CA GLU A 526 21.24 -24.83 -23.93
C GLU A 526 21.03 -23.32 -24.18
N PRO A 527 21.16 -22.85 -25.44
CA PRO A 527 20.77 -21.49 -25.82
C PRO A 527 19.30 -21.21 -25.46
N GLY A 528 19.00 -20.02 -24.91
CA GLY A 528 17.63 -19.64 -24.51
C GLY A 528 17.18 -20.15 -23.14
N SER A 529 17.99 -20.97 -22.44
CA SER A 529 17.69 -21.44 -21.09
C SER A 529 17.53 -20.31 -20.04
N VAL A 530 17.99 -19.10 -20.36
CA VAL A 530 17.75 -17.87 -19.56
C VAL A 530 16.25 -17.65 -19.33
N ALA A 531 15.40 -17.99 -20.31
CA ALA A 531 13.95 -17.87 -20.16
C ALA A 531 13.40 -18.73 -19.00
N LYS A 532 14.02 -19.85 -18.67
CA LYS A 532 13.63 -20.67 -17.50
C LYS A 532 13.91 -19.94 -16.16
N LEU A 533 14.90 -19.01 -16.14
CA LEU A 533 15.25 -18.24 -14.93
C LEU A 533 14.37 -17.02 -14.73
N ILE A 534 14.14 -16.24 -15.79
CA ILE A 534 13.48 -14.93 -15.73
C ILE A 534 12.08 -14.91 -16.38
N GLY A 535 11.64 -16.01 -17.00
CA GLY A 535 10.37 -16.11 -17.76
C GLY A 535 10.56 -15.90 -19.26
N SER A 536 9.62 -16.40 -20.05
CA SER A 536 9.62 -16.30 -21.52
C SER A 536 9.21 -14.89 -21.98
N PRO A 537 9.82 -14.35 -23.05
CA PRO A 537 9.40 -13.08 -23.63
C PRO A 537 7.95 -13.12 -24.16
N PRO A 538 7.27 -11.95 -24.27
CA PRO A 538 5.94 -11.88 -24.84
C PRO A 538 5.86 -12.51 -26.23
N GLY A 539 4.86 -13.38 -26.46
CA GLY A 539 4.63 -14.05 -27.75
C GLY A 539 5.28 -15.44 -27.88
N TYR A 540 6.00 -15.92 -26.88
CA TYR A 540 6.53 -17.28 -26.83
C TYR A 540 5.67 -18.18 -25.94
N VAL A 541 5.66 -19.49 -26.24
CA VAL A 541 4.98 -20.49 -25.40
C VAL A 541 5.59 -20.48 -24.00
N GLY A 542 4.73 -20.42 -22.95
CA GLY A 542 5.18 -20.30 -21.55
C GLY A 542 5.37 -18.84 -21.06
N TYR A 543 4.84 -17.85 -21.75
CA TYR A 543 4.88 -16.44 -21.28
C TYR A 543 4.14 -16.25 -19.94
N ASP A 544 3.05 -16.98 -19.73
CA ASP A 544 2.29 -16.93 -18.46
C ASP A 544 2.99 -17.69 -17.33
N ASP A 545 4.00 -18.51 -17.65
CA ASP A 545 4.83 -19.17 -16.65
C ASP A 545 5.91 -18.19 -16.16
N ALA A 546 5.80 -17.81 -14.91
CA ALA A 546 6.80 -16.96 -14.27
C ALA A 546 8.16 -17.65 -14.22
N GLY A 547 9.25 -16.90 -14.39
CA GLY A 547 10.61 -17.45 -14.36
C GLY A 547 10.92 -18.15 -13.03
N GLY A 548 11.44 -19.38 -13.14
CA GLY A 548 11.62 -20.27 -11.99
C GLY A 548 12.50 -19.68 -10.87
N LEU A 549 13.49 -18.82 -11.18
CA LEU A 549 14.32 -18.15 -10.19
C LEU A 549 13.64 -16.87 -9.66
N THR A 550 13.19 -16.01 -10.57
CA THR A 550 12.61 -14.72 -10.19
C THR A 550 11.37 -14.86 -9.30
N GLU A 551 10.52 -15.85 -9.58
CA GLU A 551 9.34 -16.11 -8.75
C GLU A 551 9.70 -16.69 -7.38
N LYS A 552 10.67 -17.64 -7.32
CA LYS A 552 11.13 -18.18 -6.03
C LYS A 552 11.70 -17.10 -5.12
N ILE A 553 12.50 -16.19 -5.68
CA ILE A 553 13.07 -15.06 -4.91
C ILE A 553 11.98 -14.06 -4.51
N ARG A 554 11.01 -13.81 -5.37
CA ARG A 554 9.90 -12.92 -5.02
C ARG A 554 9.11 -13.46 -3.83
N ARG A 555 8.87 -14.78 -3.79
CA ARG A 555 8.20 -15.43 -2.66
C ARG A 555 9.07 -15.51 -1.40
N ARG A 556 10.40 -15.64 -1.56
CA ARG A 556 11.36 -15.78 -0.45
C ARG A 556 12.57 -14.86 -0.70
N PRO A 557 12.44 -13.55 -0.38
CA PRO A 557 13.50 -12.57 -0.66
C PRO A 557 14.77 -12.77 0.18
N TYR A 558 14.67 -13.49 1.30
CA TYR A 558 15.78 -13.86 2.18
C TYR A 558 16.14 -15.33 1.92
N SER A 559 17.06 -15.56 1.00
CA SER A 559 17.47 -16.91 0.61
C SER A 559 18.93 -17.00 0.21
N VAL A 560 19.46 -18.21 0.27
CA VAL A 560 20.73 -18.57 -0.34
C VAL A 560 20.44 -19.15 -1.72
N VAL A 561 21.00 -18.56 -2.77
CA VAL A 561 20.86 -19.05 -4.14
C VAL A 561 22.11 -19.77 -4.52
N LEU A 562 22.00 -21.06 -4.77
CA LEU A 562 23.09 -21.93 -5.21
C LEU A 562 22.96 -22.21 -6.71
N PHE A 563 23.97 -21.80 -7.46
CA PHE A 563 24.19 -22.18 -8.84
C PHE A 563 25.25 -23.29 -8.87
N ASP A 564 24.80 -24.54 -8.98
CA ASP A 564 25.69 -25.70 -8.94
C ASP A 564 26.28 -25.99 -10.32
N GLU A 565 27.58 -26.32 -10.41
CA GLU A 565 28.34 -26.59 -11.63
C GLU A 565 28.28 -25.45 -12.68
N ILE A 566 28.59 -24.22 -12.26
CA ILE A 566 28.45 -22.99 -13.07
C ILE A 566 29.23 -23.05 -14.40
N GLU A 567 30.30 -23.84 -14.48
CA GLU A 567 31.08 -24.06 -15.70
C GLU A 567 30.28 -24.71 -16.83
N LYS A 568 29.14 -25.32 -16.54
CA LYS A 568 28.26 -25.95 -17.51
C LYS A 568 27.17 -25.05 -18.07
N ALA A 569 26.96 -23.88 -17.43
CA ALA A 569 25.97 -22.91 -17.86
C ALA A 569 26.26 -22.31 -19.23
N HIS A 570 25.19 -22.02 -19.99
CA HIS A 570 25.33 -21.27 -21.24
C HIS A 570 25.89 -19.85 -20.97
N PRO A 571 26.69 -19.26 -21.86
CA PRO A 571 27.25 -17.92 -21.70
C PRO A 571 26.22 -16.82 -21.41
N ASP A 572 25.01 -16.94 -21.92
CA ASP A 572 23.92 -15.98 -21.66
C ASP A 572 23.49 -15.99 -20.19
N VAL A 573 23.52 -17.14 -19.51
CA VAL A 573 23.28 -17.23 -18.08
C VAL A 573 24.36 -16.51 -17.30
N LEU A 574 25.63 -16.63 -17.71
CA LEU A 574 26.72 -15.88 -17.09
C LEU A 574 26.56 -14.37 -17.26
N ASN A 575 26.07 -13.92 -18.43
CA ASN A 575 25.77 -12.49 -18.66
C ASN A 575 24.63 -11.99 -17.75
N LEU A 576 23.59 -12.81 -17.53
CA LEU A 576 22.50 -12.51 -16.58
C LEU A 576 23.03 -12.41 -15.15
N LEU A 577 23.93 -13.33 -14.75
CA LEU A 577 24.56 -13.30 -13.43
C LEU A 577 25.44 -12.08 -13.21
N LEU A 578 26.09 -11.55 -14.25
CA LEU A 578 26.84 -10.29 -14.16
C LEU A 578 25.92 -9.15 -13.73
N GLN A 579 24.74 -9.03 -14.34
CA GLN A 579 23.76 -8.00 -13.95
C GLN A 579 23.32 -8.19 -12.50
N LEU A 580 23.04 -9.42 -12.09
CA LEU A 580 22.64 -9.76 -10.73
C LEU A 580 23.71 -9.37 -9.69
N LEU A 581 24.98 -9.67 -9.98
CA LEU A 581 26.11 -9.38 -9.08
C LEU A 581 26.40 -7.89 -8.95
N ASP A 582 26.12 -7.08 -9.99
CA ASP A 582 26.36 -5.63 -9.98
C ASP A 582 25.22 -4.83 -9.40
N GLU A 583 23.99 -5.10 -9.88
CA GLU A 583 22.82 -4.30 -9.55
C GLU A 583 22.00 -4.91 -8.39
N GLY A 584 22.25 -6.17 -8.05
CA GLY A 584 21.46 -6.90 -7.05
C GLY A 584 20.00 -7.06 -7.45
N ARG A 585 19.69 -6.96 -8.76
CA ARG A 585 18.33 -7.03 -9.29
C ARG A 585 18.29 -7.70 -10.64
N LEU A 586 17.21 -8.42 -10.90
CA LEU A 586 16.89 -8.93 -12.23
C LEU A 586 15.52 -8.42 -12.65
N THR A 587 15.35 -8.21 -13.96
CA THR A 587 14.05 -7.87 -14.53
C THR A 587 13.44 -9.15 -15.13
N ASP A 588 12.23 -9.50 -14.70
CA ASP A 588 11.51 -10.64 -15.25
C ASP A 588 10.93 -10.35 -16.64
N SER A 589 10.35 -11.37 -17.28
CA SER A 589 9.71 -11.26 -18.60
C SER A 589 8.50 -10.30 -18.62
N HIS A 590 7.91 -10.01 -17.47
CA HIS A 590 6.80 -9.06 -17.31
C HIS A 590 7.27 -7.63 -17.04
N GLY A 591 8.59 -7.37 -17.04
CA GLY A 591 9.17 -6.07 -16.74
C GLY A 591 9.28 -5.73 -15.25
N ARG A 592 8.99 -6.69 -14.35
CA ARG A 592 9.07 -6.50 -12.91
C ARG A 592 10.52 -6.65 -12.44
N LYS A 593 10.95 -5.77 -11.55
CA LYS A 593 12.29 -5.82 -10.95
C LYS A 593 12.26 -6.67 -9.70
N VAL A 594 12.95 -7.79 -9.71
CA VAL A 594 13.11 -8.71 -8.58
C VAL A 594 14.39 -8.38 -7.84
N ASP A 595 14.31 -8.25 -6.52
CA ASP A 595 15.39 -7.76 -5.66
C ASP A 595 16.16 -8.93 -5.02
N PHE A 596 17.46 -9.01 -5.28
CA PHE A 596 18.39 -10.01 -4.77
C PHE A 596 19.36 -9.45 -3.70
N ARG A 597 19.18 -8.20 -3.28
CA ARG A 597 20.08 -7.55 -2.32
C ARG A 597 20.09 -8.25 -0.95
N ASN A 598 19.00 -8.94 -0.63
CA ASN A 598 18.87 -9.72 0.61
C ASN A 598 19.26 -11.20 0.44
N CYS A 599 19.78 -11.58 -0.71
CA CYS A 599 20.21 -12.94 -1.00
C CYS A 599 21.72 -13.10 -0.84
N VAL A 600 22.15 -14.34 -0.53
CA VAL A 600 23.54 -14.77 -0.66
C VAL A 600 23.64 -15.61 -1.93
N ILE A 601 24.54 -15.23 -2.83
CA ILE A 601 24.77 -15.92 -4.10
C ILE A 601 25.98 -16.83 -3.96
N ILE A 602 25.79 -18.11 -4.18
CA ILE A 602 26.84 -19.12 -4.14
C ILE A 602 26.88 -19.83 -5.49
N LEU A 603 28.05 -19.85 -6.06
CA LEU A 603 28.36 -20.54 -7.30
C LEU A 603 29.31 -21.68 -6.95
N THR A 604 29.07 -22.89 -7.46
CA THR A 604 30.05 -23.99 -7.31
C THR A 604 30.71 -24.31 -8.62
N SER A 605 31.96 -24.70 -8.58
CA SER A 605 32.70 -25.14 -9.74
C SER A 605 33.67 -26.27 -9.40
N ASN A 606 33.84 -27.19 -10.37
CA ASN A 606 34.86 -28.22 -10.31
C ASN A 606 36.13 -27.84 -11.10
N VAL A 607 36.16 -26.66 -11.70
CA VAL A 607 37.37 -26.09 -12.36
C VAL A 607 38.43 -25.85 -11.29
N GLY A 608 39.67 -26.24 -11.56
CA GLY A 608 40.78 -26.16 -10.58
C GLY A 608 40.86 -27.37 -9.63
N ALA A 609 39.92 -28.30 -9.70
CA ALA A 609 39.95 -29.52 -8.85
C ALA A 609 41.22 -30.34 -9.06
N LYS A 610 41.70 -30.43 -10.31
CA LYS A 610 42.97 -31.15 -10.64
C LYS A 610 44.17 -30.52 -9.99
N ALA A 611 44.27 -29.17 -9.97
CA ALA A 611 45.34 -28.47 -9.30
C ALA A 611 45.32 -28.70 -7.79
N ILE A 612 44.16 -28.81 -7.18
CA ILE A 612 44.01 -29.09 -5.76
C ILE A 612 44.34 -30.55 -5.44
N LEU A 613 43.92 -31.52 -6.24
CA LEU A 613 44.22 -32.95 -6.07
C LEU A 613 45.69 -33.29 -6.27
N ASN A 614 46.33 -32.69 -7.27
CA ASN A 614 47.75 -32.93 -7.62
C ASN A 614 48.75 -32.19 -6.72
N SER A 615 48.32 -31.42 -5.76
CA SER A 615 49.15 -30.72 -4.77
C SER A 615 49.73 -31.70 -3.67
N GLY A 616 50.03 -32.93 -4.06
CA GLY A 616 50.84 -33.84 -3.23
C GLY A 616 52.28 -33.38 -3.10
N PRO A 617 53.04 -33.74 -2.06
CA PRO A 617 54.38 -33.26 -1.82
C PRO A 617 55.37 -33.76 -2.90
N MET A 618 55.65 -32.92 -3.88
CA MET A 618 56.88 -33.08 -4.67
C MET A 618 58.06 -32.60 -3.85
N GLY A 619 58.81 -33.56 -3.30
CA GLY A 619 60.17 -33.34 -2.77
C GLY A 619 60.30 -32.69 -1.39
N PHE A 620 60.85 -33.44 -0.46
CA PHE A 620 61.56 -32.99 0.75
C PHE A 620 61.22 -31.61 1.31
N SER A 621 60.22 -31.52 2.16
CA SER A 621 60.27 -30.73 3.38
C SER A 621 58.98 -30.78 4.19
N VAL A 622 59.19 -31.13 5.45
CA VAL A 622 58.45 -30.74 6.67
C VAL A 622 56.96 -30.93 6.65
N THR A 623 56.56 -31.97 7.36
CA THR A 623 55.31 -32.11 8.13
C THR A 623 54.48 -30.83 8.22
N ASN A 624 53.61 -30.59 7.22
CA ASN A 624 52.40 -29.79 7.46
C ASN A 624 51.29 -30.73 7.88
N LYS A 625 51.03 -30.77 9.13
CA LYS A 625 49.83 -31.32 9.78
C LYS A 625 48.62 -30.56 9.24
N ALA A 626 47.65 -31.32 8.74
CA ALA A 626 46.30 -30.92 8.31
C ALA A 626 46.19 -30.49 6.80
N GLY A 627 45.38 -31.19 6.09
CA GLY A 627 44.94 -31.13 4.69
C GLY A 627 44.50 -29.79 4.09
N THR A 628 45.14 -28.70 4.47
CA THR A 628 44.86 -27.34 3.95
C THR A 628 45.61 -27.13 2.62
N VAL A 629 44.88 -26.63 1.63
CA VAL A 629 45.51 -26.19 0.34
C VAL A 629 46.62 -25.18 0.64
N PRO A 630 47.89 -25.51 0.31
CA PRO A 630 48.98 -24.56 0.48
C PRO A 630 48.65 -23.28 -0.31
N ASP A 631 49.05 -22.12 0.18
CA ASP A 631 48.88 -20.83 -0.51
C ASP A 631 49.58 -20.85 -1.89
N ALA A 632 50.52 -21.74 -2.12
CA ALA A 632 51.17 -22.01 -3.38
C ALA A 632 50.25 -22.57 -4.50
N VAL A 633 49.15 -23.19 -4.16
CA VAL A 633 48.17 -23.78 -5.12
C VAL A 633 47.15 -22.76 -5.60
N ARG A 634 46.90 -21.72 -4.84
CA ARG A 634 45.93 -20.67 -5.17
C ARG A 634 46.18 -20.00 -6.53
N PRO A 635 47.46 -19.67 -6.92
CA PRO A 635 47.73 -19.13 -8.23
C PRO A 635 47.39 -20.07 -9.39
N ALA A 636 47.61 -21.39 -9.23
CA ALA A 636 47.28 -22.39 -10.23
C ALA A 636 45.76 -22.53 -10.41
N VAL A 637 45.02 -22.59 -9.32
CA VAL A 637 43.55 -22.60 -9.36
C VAL A 637 43.01 -21.34 -10.02
N MET A 638 43.54 -20.16 -9.68
CA MET A 638 43.15 -18.91 -10.31
C MET A 638 43.49 -18.83 -11.80
N ALA A 639 44.57 -19.48 -12.26
CA ALA A 639 44.91 -19.57 -13.67
C ALA A 639 43.89 -20.45 -14.45
N GLU A 640 43.50 -21.60 -13.92
CA GLU A 640 42.46 -22.44 -14.50
C GLU A 640 41.09 -21.74 -14.54
N LEU A 641 40.75 -20.99 -13.49
CA LEU A 641 39.51 -20.20 -13.43
C LEU A 641 39.47 -19.09 -14.47
N ARG A 642 40.60 -18.38 -14.67
CA ARG A 642 40.75 -17.35 -15.73
C ARG A 642 40.70 -17.91 -17.15
N ALA A 643 41.03 -19.16 -17.32
CA ALA A 643 40.83 -19.86 -18.59
C ALA A 643 39.39 -20.27 -18.85
N ALA A 644 38.63 -20.60 -17.79
CA ALA A 644 37.25 -21.04 -17.87
C ALA A 644 36.22 -19.87 -17.85
N PHE A 645 36.48 -18.82 -17.11
CA PHE A 645 35.58 -17.69 -16.92
C PHE A 645 36.20 -16.37 -17.34
N ARG A 646 35.37 -15.46 -17.86
CA ARG A 646 35.82 -14.11 -18.20
C ARG A 646 36.34 -13.38 -16.97
N PRO A 647 37.43 -12.60 -17.09
CA PRO A 647 38.01 -11.85 -15.96
C PRO A 647 36.96 -10.91 -15.28
N GLU A 648 36.06 -10.35 -16.10
CA GLU A 648 34.99 -9.48 -15.62
C GLU A 648 34.09 -10.19 -14.62
N PHE A 649 33.70 -11.44 -14.90
CA PHE A 649 32.86 -12.25 -14.02
C PHE A 649 33.55 -12.52 -12.66
N LEU A 650 34.80 -12.93 -12.70
CA LEU A 650 35.60 -13.22 -11.49
C LEU A 650 35.80 -11.99 -10.60
N ASN A 651 35.94 -10.81 -11.21
CA ASN A 651 36.12 -9.54 -10.48
C ASN A 651 34.85 -9.02 -9.81
N ARG A 652 33.65 -9.54 -10.19
CA ARG A 652 32.37 -9.15 -9.57
C ARG A 652 32.03 -9.96 -8.34
N LEU A 653 32.72 -11.10 -8.14
CA LEU A 653 32.56 -11.94 -6.97
C LEU A 653 33.28 -11.33 -5.75
N ASP A 654 32.68 -11.46 -4.59
CA ASP A 654 33.31 -10.98 -3.35
C ASP A 654 34.54 -11.82 -2.99
N GLU A 655 34.44 -13.15 -3.15
CA GLU A 655 35.58 -14.04 -2.85
C GLU A 655 35.48 -15.35 -3.62
N VAL A 656 36.64 -15.84 -4.09
CA VAL A 656 36.80 -17.19 -4.62
C VAL A 656 37.37 -18.04 -3.50
N VAL A 657 36.61 -19.06 -3.11
CA VAL A 657 36.87 -19.89 -1.94
C VAL A 657 37.26 -21.30 -2.38
N PRO A 658 38.57 -21.66 -2.32
CA PRO A 658 38.99 -23.02 -2.58
C PRO A 658 38.65 -23.93 -1.42
N PHE A 659 38.07 -25.08 -1.72
CA PHE A 659 37.76 -26.15 -0.76
C PHE A 659 38.92 -27.14 -0.69
N ASP A 660 39.34 -27.41 0.53
CA ASP A 660 40.43 -28.33 0.81
C ASP A 660 40.02 -29.79 0.59
N LYS A 661 41.02 -30.65 0.24
CA LYS A 661 40.81 -32.09 0.20
C LYS A 661 40.49 -32.58 1.61
N LEU A 662 39.56 -33.52 1.76
CA LEU A 662 39.18 -34.08 3.05
C LEU A 662 40.30 -34.94 3.58
N GLY A 663 40.96 -34.49 4.66
CA GLY A 663 41.94 -35.29 5.41
C GLY A 663 41.26 -36.33 6.28
N TYR A 664 42.02 -37.36 6.70
CA TYR A 664 41.52 -38.50 7.50
C TYR A 664 40.75 -38.07 8.76
N ARG A 665 41.26 -37.10 9.51
CA ARG A 665 40.57 -36.57 10.71
C ARG A 665 39.24 -35.91 10.41
N VAL A 666 39.15 -35.18 9.29
CA VAL A 666 37.89 -34.55 8.88
C VAL A 666 36.89 -35.60 8.39
N ALA A 667 37.41 -36.66 7.70
CA ALA A 667 36.60 -37.80 7.26
C ALA A 667 36.01 -38.58 8.47
N GLU A 668 36.79 -38.75 9.52
CA GLU A 668 36.34 -39.35 10.78
C GLU A 668 35.22 -38.52 11.42
N GLN A 669 35.37 -37.20 11.51
CA GLN A 669 34.33 -36.31 12.02
C GLN A 669 33.06 -36.37 11.17
N ILE A 670 33.17 -36.46 9.84
CA ILE A 670 32.05 -36.63 8.93
C ILE A 670 31.34 -37.95 9.17
N ALA A 671 32.11 -39.05 9.35
CA ALA A 671 31.54 -40.37 9.64
C ALA A 671 30.73 -40.33 10.95
N HIS A 672 31.30 -39.74 12.02
CA HIS A 672 30.59 -39.57 13.28
C HIS A 672 29.28 -38.76 13.13
N LYS A 673 29.29 -37.66 12.37
CA LYS A 673 28.09 -36.86 12.12
C LYS A 673 27.03 -37.65 11.34
N MET A 674 27.41 -38.40 10.29
CA MET A 674 26.49 -39.24 9.52
C MET A 674 25.85 -40.33 10.38
N LEU A 675 26.64 -41.00 11.23
CA LEU A 675 26.17 -42.01 12.16
C LEU A 675 25.30 -41.43 13.29
N SER A 676 25.61 -40.22 13.77
CA SER A 676 24.71 -39.51 14.71
C SER A 676 23.35 -39.21 14.11
N GLY A 677 23.31 -38.73 12.86
CA GLY A 677 22.04 -38.52 12.16
C GLY A 677 21.25 -39.80 11.92
N LEU A 678 21.92 -40.92 11.67
CA LEU A 678 21.27 -42.25 11.60
C LEU A 678 20.73 -42.66 12.98
N ARG A 679 21.50 -42.47 14.03
CA ARG A 679 21.09 -42.75 15.41
C ARG A 679 19.84 -41.97 15.83
N GLU A 680 19.74 -40.68 15.47
CA GLU A 680 18.57 -39.86 15.75
C GLU A 680 17.33 -40.37 15.03
N ARG A 681 17.47 -40.79 13.74
CA ARG A 681 16.34 -41.38 12.95
C ARG A 681 15.87 -42.71 13.54
N LEU A 682 16.81 -43.56 14.00
CA LEU A 682 16.48 -44.83 14.66
C LEU A 682 15.83 -44.59 16.03
N SER A 683 16.32 -43.62 16.79
CA SER A 683 15.73 -43.23 18.09
C SER A 683 14.30 -42.70 17.91
N ALA A 684 14.02 -41.90 16.87
CA ALA A 684 12.66 -41.47 16.54
C ALA A 684 11.73 -42.66 16.23
N SER A 685 12.27 -43.76 15.70
CA SER A 685 11.56 -45.03 15.50
C SER A 685 11.48 -45.91 16.75
N GLY A 686 12.09 -45.46 17.85
CA GLY A 686 12.10 -46.16 19.14
C GLY A 686 13.20 -47.23 19.26
N ILE A 687 14.28 -47.16 18.46
CA ILE A 687 15.42 -48.09 18.50
C ILE A 687 16.68 -47.28 18.90
N GLU A 688 17.35 -47.68 19.93
CA GLU A 688 18.62 -47.06 20.36
C GLU A 688 19.80 -47.76 19.68
N ALA A 689 20.49 -47.07 18.77
CA ALA A 689 21.65 -47.62 18.06
C ALA A 689 22.95 -47.03 18.54
N SER A 690 23.97 -47.87 18.70
CA SER A 690 25.36 -47.52 18.96
C SER A 690 26.25 -48.14 17.89
N PHE A 691 27.31 -47.43 17.49
CA PHE A 691 28.19 -47.83 16.39
C PHE A 691 29.62 -47.97 16.86
N SER A 692 30.30 -48.98 16.38
CA SER A 692 31.67 -49.28 16.73
C SER A 692 32.68 -48.25 16.14
N PRO A 693 33.84 -48.07 16.76
CA PRO A 693 34.97 -47.32 16.19
C PRO A 693 35.45 -47.91 14.85
N ASN A 694 35.38 -49.22 14.68
CA ASN A 694 35.78 -49.93 13.45
C ASN A 694 34.95 -49.45 12.22
N LEU A 695 33.65 -49.26 12.41
CA LEU A 695 32.75 -48.74 11.39
C LEU A 695 33.13 -47.33 10.98
N VAL A 696 33.44 -46.48 11.96
CA VAL A 696 33.91 -45.11 11.72
C VAL A 696 35.23 -45.10 10.93
N GLU A 697 36.17 -45.94 11.32
CA GLU A 697 37.47 -46.10 10.66
C GLU A 697 37.31 -46.59 9.24
N ALA A 698 36.46 -47.59 8.98
CA ALA A 698 36.17 -48.11 7.65
C ALA A 698 35.58 -47.02 6.75
N MET A 699 34.63 -46.24 7.24
CA MET A 699 34.06 -45.11 6.50
C MET A 699 35.13 -44.04 6.23
N ALA A 700 35.99 -43.69 7.20
CA ALA A 700 37.00 -42.67 7.04
C ALA A 700 38.09 -43.06 6.02
N LYS A 701 38.51 -44.35 5.98
CA LYS A 701 39.45 -44.86 4.97
C LYS A 701 38.92 -44.73 3.55
N LEU A 702 37.62 -44.98 3.30
CA LEU A 702 37.01 -44.82 1.97
C LEU A 702 37.08 -43.39 1.43
N CYS A 703 37.04 -42.41 2.28
CA CYS A 703 37.16 -41.01 1.91
C CYS A 703 38.61 -40.63 1.54
N SER A 704 39.60 -41.21 2.25
CA SER A 704 41.00 -40.88 1.99
C SER A 704 41.58 -41.57 0.77
N GLU A 705 41.04 -42.75 0.40
CA GLU A 705 41.53 -43.56 -0.70
C GLU A 705 40.92 -43.17 -2.10
N LYS A 706 39.74 -42.58 -2.07
CA LYS A 706 39.03 -42.21 -3.30
C LYS A 706 38.97 -40.69 -3.46
N GLU A 707 39.29 -40.20 -4.67
CA GLU A 707 39.28 -38.76 -5.03
C GLU A 707 37.90 -38.10 -4.99
N ASN A 708 36.83 -38.84 -4.67
CA ASN A 708 35.44 -38.37 -4.73
C ASN A 708 34.88 -37.82 -3.38
N GLY A 709 35.74 -37.45 -2.42
CA GLY A 709 35.36 -36.86 -1.15
C GLY A 709 34.43 -37.73 -0.29
N ALA A 710 33.39 -37.16 0.33
CA ALA A 710 32.50 -37.87 1.24
C ALA A 710 31.35 -38.68 0.51
N ARG A 711 31.20 -38.56 -0.81
CA ARG A 711 30.15 -39.32 -1.54
C ARG A 711 30.26 -40.85 -1.39
N PRO A 712 31.47 -41.45 -1.44
CA PRO A 712 31.59 -42.89 -1.19
C PRO A 712 31.19 -43.33 0.22
N MET A 713 31.42 -42.47 1.25
CA MET A 713 30.98 -42.73 2.61
C MET A 713 29.46 -42.81 2.74
N LYS A 714 28.79 -41.86 2.11
CA LYS A 714 27.30 -41.83 2.08
C LYS A 714 26.71 -43.04 1.39
N LYS A 715 27.35 -43.50 0.31
CA LYS A 715 26.96 -44.72 -0.40
C LYS A 715 27.22 -45.96 0.47
N PHE A 716 28.38 -46.03 1.11
CA PHE A 716 28.72 -47.12 2.02
C PHE A 716 27.74 -47.21 3.20
N LEU A 717 27.41 -46.07 3.84
CA LEU A 717 26.43 -46.01 4.93
C LEU A 717 25.07 -46.59 4.49
N ARG A 718 24.59 -46.20 3.31
CA ARG A 718 23.33 -46.70 2.77
C ARG A 718 23.37 -48.18 2.52
N ASP A 719 24.31 -48.60 1.66
CA ASP A 719 24.33 -49.95 1.12
C ASP A 719 24.75 -50.98 2.20
N ASN A 720 25.57 -50.62 3.16
CA ASN A 720 26.11 -51.57 4.16
C ASN A 720 25.58 -51.40 5.58
N VAL A 721 24.89 -50.30 5.89
CA VAL A 721 24.37 -50.07 7.25
C VAL A 721 22.85 -49.85 7.22
N GLU A 722 22.35 -48.89 6.44
CA GLU A 722 20.94 -48.58 6.41
C GLU A 722 20.08 -49.68 5.81
N ASP A 723 20.50 -50.29 4.67
CA ASP A 723 19.76 -51.37 4.01
C ASP A 723 19.67 -52.62 4.90
N PRO A 724 20.78 -53.12 5.50
CA PRO A 724 20.69 -54.28 6.40
C PRO A 724 19.90 -54.03 7.70
N LEU A 725 19.97 -52.81 8.25
CA LEU A 725 19.17 -52.44 9.42
C LEU A 725 17.68 -52.38 9.05
N SER A 726 17.36 -51.86 7.88
CA SER A 726 15.99 -51.79 7.41
C SER A 726 15.38 -53.18 7.22
N GLU A 727 16.15 -54.15 6.64
CA GLU A 727 15.71 -55.54 6.52
C GLU A 727 15.45 -56.20 7.88
N GLN A 728 16.32 -55.94 8.88
CA GLN A 728 16.13 -56.44 10.25
C GLN A 728 14.90 -55.84 10.95
N ILE A 729 14.63 -54.55 10.74
CA ILE A 729 13.41 -53.90 11.26
C ILE A 729 12.15 -54.46 10.61
N LEU A 730 12.14 -54.61 9.28
CA LEU A 730 11.00 -55.13 8.54
C LEU A 730 10.72 -56.60 8.77
N SER A 731 11.77 -57.40 8.99
CA SER A 731 11.65 -58.84 9.36
C SER A 731 11.24 -59.10 10.78
N GLY A 732 11.14 -58.05 11.63
CA GLY A 732 10.81 -58.17 13.04
C GLY A 732 12.01 -58.60 13.91
N GLY A 733 13.20 -58.66 13.33
CA GLY A 733 14.45 -58.94 14.09
C GLY A 733 14.80 -57.79 15.09
N LEU A 734 14.43 -56.54 14.75
CA LEU A 734 14.56 -55.36 15.60
C LEU A 734 13.18 -54.74 15.85
N CYS A 735 12.85 -54.56 17.15
CA CYS A 735 11.57 -54.03 17.57
C CYS A 735 11.76 -52.67 18.33
N ARG A 736 10.65 -51.96 18.49
CA ARG A 736 10.64 -50.74 19.35
C ARG A 736 11.07 -51.12 20.78
N GLY A 737 12.03 -50.35 21.32
CA GLY A 737 12.60 -50.54 22.64
C GLY A 737 13.94 -51.31 22.63
N ASP A 738 14.34 -51.86 21.48
CA ASP A 738 15.61 -52.58 21.38
C ASP A 738 16.81 -51.64 21.39
N ARG A 739 17.87 -52.07 22.05
CA ARG A 739 19.21 -51.45 22.00
C ARG A 739 20.10 -52.26 21.10
N VAL A 740 20.70 -51.65 20.07
CA VAL A 740 21.50 -52.33 19.06
C VAL A 740 22.90 -51.80 19.01
N PHE A 741 23.89 -52.67 19.07
CA PHE A 741 25.28 -52.36 18.77
C PHE A 741 25.63 -52.85 17.36
N CYS A 742 26.10 -51.97 16.53
CA CYS A 742 26.50 -52.24 15.13
C CYS A 742 28.04 -52.19 15.05
N ASP A 743 28.67 -53.31 14.73
CA ASP A 743 30.09 -53.41 14.48
C ASP A 743 30.37 -53.74 13.00
N TRP A 744 31.59 -53.43 12.53
CA TRP A 744 32.04 -53.66 11.16
C TRP A 744 33.35 -54.45 11.19
N ASP A 745 33.27 -55.70 10.70
CA ASP A 745 34.44 -56.57 10.49
C ASP A 745 34.43 -57.15 9.05
N GLY A 746 34.28 -56.24 8.04
CA GLY A 746 34.09 -56.61 6.65
C GLY A 746 32.62 -56.85 6.26
N ALA A 747 31.74 -57.08 7.22
CA ALA A 747 30.30 -57.10 7.09
C ALA A 747 29.67 -56.45 8.36
N LEU A 748 28.45 -55.94 8.24
CA LEU A 748 27.73 -55.37 9.39
C LEU A 748 27.22 -56.51 10.26
N SER A 749 27.64 -56.48 11.52
CA SER A 749 27.10 -57.36 12.57
C SER A 749 26.29 -56.49 13.57
N CYS A 750 25.00 -56.78 13.73
CA CYS A 750 24.12 -56.12 14.66
C CYS A 750 23.79 -57.07 15.82
N SER A 751 24.19 -56.72 17.07
CA SER A 751 23.86 -57.47 18.26
C SER A 751 22.91 -56.65 19.15
N LYS A 752 21.86 -57.30 19.67
CA LYS A 752 21.02 -56.67 20.71
C LYS A 752 21.81 -56.63 22.01
N ILE A 753 21.75 -55.48 22.68
CA ILE A 753 22.33 -55.34 24.03
C ILE A 753 21.20 -55.61 25.02
N ASP A 754 21.23 -56.80 25.63
CA ASP A 754 20.36 -57.13 26.78
C ASP A 754 20.78 -56.31 28.00
N GLU A 755 19.84 -55.94 28.88
CA GLU A 755 20.04 -55.03 30.04
C GLU A 755 21.08 -55.54 31.07
N ASP A 756 21.62 -56.74 30.92
CA ASP A 756 22.55 -57.33 31.93
C ASP A 756 24.04 -56.95 31.75
N PHE A 757 24.43 -56.16 30.75
CA PHE A 757 25.81 -55.68 30.55
C PHE A 757 26.00 -54.19 30.83
N ALA A 758 25.59 -53.69 32.00
CA ALA A 758 25.98 -52.38 32.50
C ALA A 758 27.31 -52.48 33.27
N GLY A 759 28.42 -52.63 32.56
CA GLY A 759 29.70 -52.83 33.27
C GLY A 759 30.99 -52.75 32.45
N VAL A 760 31.02 -52.07 31.33
CA VAL A 760 32.31 -51.66 30.71
C VAL A 760 32.14 -50.26 30.10
N SER A 761 32.51 -49.25 30.88
CA SER A 761 32.73 -47.90 30.34
C SER A 761 33.95 -47.90 29.41
N PRO A 762 33.93 -47.11 28.33
CA PRO A 762 34.99 -46.99 27.32
C PRO A 762 36.27 -46.36 27.88
#